data_d85ef114a42e5827e2a27432bf651da4
#
_entry.id   d85ef114a42e5827e2a27432bf651da4
#
_cell.length_a   1.000
_cell.length_b   1.000
_cell.length_c   1.000
_cell.angle_alpha   90.00
_cell.angle_beta   90.00
_cell.angle_gamma   90.00
#
_symmetry.space_group_name_H-M   'P 1'
#
loop_
_entity.id
_entity.type
_entity.pdbx_description
1 polymer ?
#
loop_
_entity_poly.entity_id
_entity_poly.type
_entity_poly.pdbx_seq_one_letter_code
_entity_poly.pdbx_strand_id
1 'polypeptide(L)'
;MLAFLVTAAAAQGSEAQFNQRQAKALNTFAKKAFSKGFPRIAKIVWLKTIKLYDSDNKVAWTSLGYVKNGNSWVIDPKRPYPTKDTGKGSDGKPLESKYRALEKTLANNHRNAAKKYAKADRQDLALKHWQMVLRWVKNDSEAAAALEHKEIGGLTGTDLEKTLYDRSKMIEKAIEVQSKTDYETETVTGIECPPLDRAQIPYITVTSEHFTLHGAPDQEENLHKSLKWAERTLVVCKAAFPWSYRDSKWPTQWACVANKDLFKQTLKANDVPDLEWKMENTTGSVIGSTKVTTTPGVQTMYDSCVRNVAQGYSGFGSAGYREGIGHTFVGQMFQNNRLFAVDRKKQEGTSASEEDLEFKSPDFDVWKTLSLEMAWKSTGGVHANEIPFCEASNFTNEERIKAWSFTDYVMRRDPEMLRTMDRIAQDMKKRRAKQPLEFEKQFNEKHSDVTIPQLEKEWEDFWTEASPVLKAIRKNTPPVSAISKGVDKWLIAFNKERKKYNRATVTWSANFSTRCKDHALYLKNNKKERGPAAEHTQKVDLGGSYATSLFAHMAVVQTGAKVGKAKKVFQNWVNLPGYRDMFINHTILTIGMFVEDDILVINATSGIGPPKDKGAGFDCFPPRNDTNLIFDRQVPVALLGPEAEKLLADNGRAGNKVIGFPLTMHFGSSGGIPFRGNLRCQVTDKDGNAVEGVLVYDDGEIRTTTAPGMAAFWPLDPLPKGKVQFIWSWSKDGNAGSSKGAFSAK
;
A
#
# COMPACT_ATOMS: atom_id res chain seq x y z
N MET A 1 39.19 33.36 -29.27
CA MET A 1 37.91 32.64 -29.59
C MET A 1 38.16 31.19 -30.05
N LEU A 2 39.07 30.89 -30.95
CA LEU A 2 39.37 29.51 -31.39
C LEU A 2 39.87 28.59 -30.26
N ALA A 3 40.74 29.08 -29.36
CA ALA A 3 41.25 28.31 -28.23
C ALA A 3 40.12 27.93 -27.23
N PHE A 4 39.12 28.77 -27.05
CA PHE A 4 37.92 28.52 -26.20
C PHE A 4 37.02 27.45 -26.84
N LEU A 5 36.86 27.44 -28.15
CA LEU A 5 36.05 26.46 -28.88
C LEU A 5 36.74 25.07 -28.89
N VAL A 6 38.06 25.01 -29.01
CA VAL A 6 38.80 23.75 -28.97
C VAL A 6 38.80 23.14 -27.56
N THR A 7 38.92 23.93 -26.51
CA THR A 7 38.85 23.43 -25.13
C THR A 7 37.43 22.98 -24.76
N ALA A 8 36.39 23.66 -25.26
CA ALA A 8 35.01 23.23 -25.06
C ALA A 8 34.69 21.90 -25.77
N ALA A 9 35.13 21.72 -26.99
CA ALA A 9 34.95 20.48 -27.75
C ALA A 9 35.72 19.29 -27.14
N ALA A 10 36.94 19.50 -26.67
CA ALA A 10 37.73 18.49 -25.98
C ALA A 10 37.11 18.08 -24.62
N ALA A 11 36.53 19.04 -23.90
CA ALA A 11 35.82 18.77 -22.65
C ALA A 11 34.53 17.99 -22.90
N GLN A 12 33.73 18.30 -23.93
CA GLN A 12 32.56 17.56 -24.33
C GLN A 12 32.87 16.11 -24.74
N GLY A 13 33.93 15.89 -25.50
CA GLY A 13 34.41 14.55 -25.87
C GLY A 13 34.81 13.71 -24.64
N SER A 14 35.43 14.34 -23.64
CA SER A 14 35.79 13.65 -22.38
C SER A 14 34.60 13.32 -21.52
N GLU A 15 33.57 14.16 -21.49
CA GLU A 15 32.32 13.93 -20.74
C GLU A 15 31.48 12.80 -21.36
N ALA A 16 31.35 12.79 -22.69
CA ALA A 16 30.66 11.71 -23.40
C ALA A 16 31.32 10.35 -23.15
N GLN A 17 32.65 10.27 -23.18
CA GLN A 17 33.38 9.05 -22.85
C GLN A 17 33.25 8.64 -21.38
N PHE A 18 33.21 9.62 -20.48
CA PHE A 18 32.94 9.38 -19.07
C PHE A 18 31.55 8.74 -18.89
N ASN A 19 30.52 9.36 -19.46
CA ASN A 19 29.13 8.88 -19.37
C ASN A 19 28.99 7.48 -19.98
N GLN A 20 29.57 7.18 -21.10
CA GLN A 20 29.57 5.84 -21.70
C GLN A 20 30.17 4.78 -20.78
N ARG A 21 31.28 5.09 -20.07
CA ARG A 21 31.87 4.16 -19.09
C ARG A 21 30.93 3.87 -17.91
N GLN A 22 30.28 4.90 -17.37
CA GLN A 22 29.31 4.72 -16.29
C GLN A 22 28.08 3.92 -16.77
N ALA A 23 27.56 4.24 -17.94
CA ALA A 23 26.47 3.52 -18.58
C ALA A 23 26.80 2.03 -18.78
N LYS A 24 28.02 1.72 -19.24
CA LYS A 24 28.47 0.33 -19.39
C LYS A 24 28.52 -0.43 -18.07
N ALA A 25 28.97 0.20 -17.01
CA ALA A 25 29.02 -0.42 -15.67
C ALA A 25 27.61 -0.75 -15.14
N LEU A 26 26.67 0.18 -15.27
CA LEU A 26 25.27 -0.03 -14.91
C LEU A 26 24.61 -1.12 -15.76
N ASN A 27 24.79 -1.09 -17.08
CA ASN A 27 24.27 -2.12 -17.98
C ASN A 27 24.79 -3.52 -17.62
N THR A 28 26.07 -3.63 -17.25
CA THR A 28 26.67 -4.91 -16.82
C THR A 28 25.99 -5.44 -15.55
N PHE A 29 25.75 -4.55 -14.59
CA PHE A 29 25.03 -4.94 -13.37
C PHE A 29 23.59 -5.33 -13.68
N ALA A 30 22.86 -4.51 -14.46
CA ALA A 30 21.46 -4.76 -14.80
C ALA A 30 21.26 -6.10 -15.52
N LYS A 31 22.13 -6.42 -16.52
CA LYS A 31 22.13 -7.75 -17.16
C LYS A 31 22.32 -8.88 -16.17
N LYS A 32 23.21 -8.71 -15.19
CA LYS A 32 23.43 -9.71 -14.14
C LYS A 32 22.22 -9.86 -13.22
N ALA A 33 21.57 -8.76 -12.82
CA ALA A 33 20.33 -8.80 -12.03
C ALA A 33 19.23 -9.53 -12.80
N PHE A 34 19.04 -9.20 -14.07
CA PHE A 34 18.07 -9.84 -14.94
C PHE A 34 18.30 -11.35 -15.09
N SER A 35 19.54 -11.76 -15.37
CA SER A 35 19.91 -13.19 -15.51
C SER A 35 19.77 -13.98 -14.23
N LYS A 36 19.75 -13.33 -13.07
CA LYS A 36 19.51 -13.93 -11.76
C LYS A 36 18.02 -13.93 -11.38
N GLY A 37 17.14 -13.52 -12.29
CA GLY A 37 15.69 -13.51 -12.09
C GLY A 37 15.17 -12.33 -11.27
N PHE A 38 15.86 -11.19 -11.29
CA PHE A 38 15.44 -9.94 -10.66
C PHE A 38 15.20 -8.83 -11.71
N PRO A 39 14.18 -8.99 -12.59
CA PRO A 39 13.90 -8.03 -13.65
C PRO A 39 13.55 -6.64 -13.12
N ARG A 40 12.89 -6.50 -11.97
CA ARG A 40 12.54 -5.18 -11.41
C ARG A 40 13.76 -4.36 -11.03
N ILE A 41 14.75 -5.00 -10.41
CA ILE A 41 16.04 -4.36 -10.10
C ILE A 41 16.73 -3.96 -11.40
N ALA A 42 16.77 -4.86 -12.37
CA ALA A 42 17.36 -4.60 -13.67
C ALA A 42 16.69 -3.42 -14.38
N LYS A 43 15.34 -3.34 -14.34
CA LYS A 43 14.54 -2.24 -14.90
C LYS A 43 15.00 -0.89 -14.35
N ILE A 44 15.02 -0.75 -13.03
CA ILE A 44 15.43 0.50 -12.37
C ILE A 44 16.86 0.90 -12.79
N VAL A 45 17.78 -0.05 -12.86
CA VAL A 45 19.18 0.23 -13.22
C VAL A 45 19.31 0.62 -14.69
N TRP A 46 18.57 -0.01 -15.61
CA TRP A 46 18.55 0.43 -17.01
C TRP A 46 17.91 1.81 -17.17
N LEU A 47 16.83 2.12 -16.45
CA LEU A 47 16.25 3.46 -16.45
C LEU A 47 17.23 4.52 -15.90
N LYS A 48 17.98 4.19 -14.83
CA LYS A 48 19.08 5.03 -14.34
C LYS A 48 20.16 5.26 -15.43
N THR A 49 20.52 4.22 -16.19
CA THR A 49 21.49 4.34 -17.31
C THR A 49 21.00 5.35 -18.34
N ILE A 50 19.74 5.23 -18.75
CA ILE A 50 19.13 6.11 -19.76
C ILE A 50 19.05 7.56 -19.24
N LYS A 51 18.52 7.75 -18.04
CA LYS A 51 18.25 9.08 -17.52
C LYS A 51 19.49 9.85 -17.09
N LEU A 52 20.51 9.16 -16.56
CA LEU A 52 21.67 9.82 -15.96
C LEU A 52 22.86 9.93 -16.91
N TYR A 53 23.00 9.03 -17.87
CA TYR A 53 24.24 8.92 -18.63
C TYR A 53 24.06 8.92 -20.14
N ASP A 54 23.05 8.26 -20.68
CA ASP A 54 22.89 8.08 -22.11
C ASP A 54 21.43 7.83 -22.49
N SER A 55 20.73 8.90 -22.85
CA SER A 55 19.29 8.87 -23.18
C SER A 55 18.96 7.99 -24.40
N ASP A 56 19.92 7.72 -25.28
CA ASP A 56 19.78 6.85 -26.46
C ASP A 56 20.45 5.48 -26.26
N ASN A 57 20.72 5.06 -25.03
CA ASN A 57 21.42 3.82 -24.74
C ASN A 57 20.69 2.59 -25.29
N LYS A 58 21.14 2.12 -26.45
CA LYS A 58 20.56 0.98 -27.16
C LYS A 58 20.45 -0.28 -26.27
N VAL A 59 21.47 -0.56 -25.45
CA VAL A 59 21.49 -1.74 -24.59
C VAL A 59 20.39 -1.67 -23.55
N ALA A 60 20.23 -0.54 -22.89
CA ALA A 60 19.20 -0.35 -21.87
C ALA A 60 17.80 -0.41 -22.48
N TRP A 61 17.55 0.36 -23.54
CA TRP A 61 16.24 0.38 -24.20
C TRP A 61 15.80 -0.99 -24.74
N THR A 62 16.68 -1.68 -25.47
CA THR A 62 16.33 -3.01 -25.99
C THR A 62 16.14 -4.04 -24.89
N SER A 63 16.87 -3.94 -23.78
CA SER A 63 16.69 -4.81 -22.62
C SER A 63 15.38 -4.54 -21.89
N LEU A 64 14.86 -3.32 -21.95
CA LEU A 64 13.54 -2.94 -21.40
C LEU A 64 12.36 -3.31 -22.31
N GLY A 65 12.63 -3.95 -23.46
CA GLY A 65 11.57 -4.32 -24.42
C GLY A 65 11.16 -3.20 -25.37
N TYR A 66 12.03 -2.24 -25.64
CA TYR A 66 11.80 -1.18 -26.61
C TYR A 66 12.53 -1.44 -27.92
N VAL A 67 11.96 -0.95 -29.00
CA VAL A 67 12.54 -0.93 -30.34
C VAL A 67 12.63 0.51 -30.84
N LYS A 68 13.69 0.84 -31.58
CA LYS A 68 13.87 2.17 -32.12
C LYS A 68 13.02 2.32 -33.40
N ASN A 69 12.14 3.31 -33.40
CA ASN A 69 11.30 3.69 -34.56
C ASN A 69 11.63 5.16 -34.92
N GLY A 70 12.37 5.35 -36.00
CA GLY A 70 12.94 6.65 -36.32
C GLY A 70 13.88 7.16 -35.20
N ASN A 71 13.57 8.32 -34.65
CA ASN A 71 14.32 8.92 -33.54
C ASN A 71 13.75 8.57 -32.15
N SER A 72 12.68 7.80 -32.05
CA SER A 72 11.98 7.50 -30.80
C SER A 72 12.10 6.02 -30.43
N TRP A 73 12.13 5.74 -29.12
CA TRP A 73 12.03 4.40 -28.58
C TRP A 73 10.57 4.08 -28.25
N VAL A 74 10.05 3.01 -28.85
CA VAL A 74 8.65 2.54 -28.66
C VAL A 74 8.64 1.13 -28.08
N ILE A 75 7.60 0.80 -27.30
CA ILE A 75 7.46 -0.55 -26.73
C ILE A 75 7.30 -1.57 -27.87
N ASP A 76 8.09 -2.64 -27.81
CA ASP A 76 7.94 -3.78 -28.71
C ASP A 76 6.91 -4.75 -28.13
N PRO A 77 5.69 -4.84 -28.68
CA PRO A 77 4.66 -5.72 -28.14
C PRO A 77 5.03 -7.21 -28.22
N LYS A 78 6.04 -7.56 -29.05
CA LYS A 78 6.55 -8.93 -29.16
C LYS A 78 7.54 -9.29 -28.07
N ARG A 79 8.01 -8.30 -27.29
CA ARG A 79 9.01 -8.47 -26.22
C ARG A 79 8.56 -7.77 -24.93
N PRO A 80 7.46 -8.20 -24.33
CA PRO A 80 7.01 -7.60 -23.08
C PRO A 80 8.08 -7.79 -22.01
N TYR A 81 8.35 -6.74 -21.26
CA TYR A 81 9.31 -6.80 -20.15
C TYR A 81 8.75 -7.65 -19.01
N PRO A 82 9.54 -8.58 -18.42
CA PRO A 82 9.06 -9.39 -17.31
C PRO A 82 8.77 -8.54 -16.07
N THR A 83 7.58 -8.70 -15.51
CA THR A 83 7.14 -7.98 -14.31
C THR A 83 7.40 -8.75 -13.01
N LYS A 84 7.75 -10.05 -13.11
CA LYS A 84 7.92 -10.98 -11.98
C LYS A 84 9.37 -11.23 -11.64
N ASP A 85 9.72 -11.07 -10.36
CA ASP A 85 10.98 -11.57 -9.85
C ASP A 85 10.89 -13.09 -9.64
N THR A 86 11.76 -13.83 -10.31
CA THR A 86 11.87 -15.30 -10.21
C THR A 86 13.18 -15.72 -9.54
N GLY A 87 13.98 -14.76 -9.09
CA GLY A 87 15.30 -14.96 -8.52
C GLY A 87 15.24 -15.67 -7.16
N LYS A 88 16.30 -16.45 -6.87
CA LYS A 88 16.44 -17.10 -5.56
C LYS A 88 16.92 -16.08 -4.52
N GLY A 89 16.36 -16.13 -3.31
CA GLY A 89 16.78 -15.26 -2.21
C GLY A 89 18.27 -15.37 -1.87
N SER A 90 18.88 -16.54 -2.11
CA SER A 90 20.33 -16.76 -1.98
C SER A 90 21.17 -15.91 -2.94
N ASP A 91 20.62 -15.51 -4.08
CA ASP A 91 21.28 -14.62 -5.05
C ASP A 91 21.08 -13.14 -4.73
N GLY A 92 20.06 -12.79 -3.96
CA GLY A 92 19.69 -11.41 -3.65
C GLY A 92 20.72 -10.66 -2.81
N LYS A 93 21.15 -11.22 -1.66
CA LYS A 93 22.17 -10.56 -0.80
C LYS A 93 23.50 -10.29 -1.53
N PRO A 94 24.07 -11.24 -2.28
CA PRO A 94 25.25 -10.95 -3.10
C PRO A 94 25.00 -9.90 -4.19
N LEU A 95 23.82 -9.86 -4.75
CA LEU A 95 23.45 -8.86 -5.75
C LEU A 95 23.37 -7.47 -5.12
N GLU A 96 22.73 -7.33 -3.97
CA GLU A 96 22.68 -6.08 -3.19
C GLU A 96 24.08 -5.57 -2.84
N SER A 97 24.93 -6.45 -2.32
CA SER A 97 26.32 -6.10 -1.99
C SER A 97 27.10 -5.58 -3.21
N LYS A 98 26.92 -6.23 -4.37
CA LYS A 98 27.53 -5.78 -5.63
C LYS A 98 26.99 -4.45 -6.12
N TYR A 99 25.71 -4.20 -5.93
CA TYR A 99 25.11 -2.91 -6.30
C TYR A 99 25.68 -1.79 -5.42
N ARG A 100 25.76 -1.98 -4.11
CA ARG A 100 26.39 -1.00 -3.20
C ARG A 100 27.86 -0.73 -3.53
N ALA A 101 28.61 -1.77 -3.93
CA ALA A 101 29.99 -1.60 -4.39
C ALA A 101 30.05 -0.80 -5.71
N LEU A 102 29.10 -1.04 -6.61
CA LEU A 102 28.98 -0.26 -7.85
C LEU A 102 28.65 1.21 -7.55
N GLU A 103 27.69 1.49 -6.66
CA GLU A 103 27.34 2.86 -6.25
C GLU A 103 28.55 3.61 -5.73
N LYS A 104 29.36 2.99 -4.86
CA LYS A 104 30.63 3.57 -4.36
C LYS A 104 31.61 3.85 -5.50
N THR A 105 31.73 2.93 -6.46
CA THR A 105 32.63 3.10 -7.62
C THR A 105 32.18 4.27 -8.49
N LEU A 106 30.87 4.37 -8.78
CA LEU A 106 30.29 5.48 -9.54
C LEU A 106 30.52 6.82 -8.83
N ALA A 107 30.28 6.89 -7.52
CA ALA A 107 30.55 8.08 -6.72
C ALA A 107 32.02 8.49 -6.78
N ASN A 108 32.95 7.57 -6.63
CA ASN A 108 34.38 7.84 -6.73
C ASN A 108 34.79 8.37 -8.12
N ASN A 109 34.23 7.79 -9.18
CA ASN A 109 34.48 8.27 -10.54
C ASN A 109 34.00 9.71 -10.70
N HIS A 110 32.81 10.05 -10.21
CA HIS A 110 32.30 11.42 -10.23
C HIS A 110 33.13 12.36 -9.36
N ARG A 111 33.56 11.94 -8.15
CA ARG A 111 34.44 12.75 -7.29
C ARG A 111 35.75 13.12 -8.00
N ASN A 112 36.35 12.14 -8.65
CA ASN A 112 37.58 12.38 -9.41
C ASN A 112 37.35 13.33 -10.60
N ALA A 113 36.22 13.19 -11.29
CA ALA A 113 35.86 14.10 -12.37
C ALA A 113 35.58 15.52 -11.85
N ALA A 114 34.86 15.68 -10.74
CA ALA A 114 34.60 16.96 -10.09
C ALA A 114 35.91 17.70 -9.77
N LYS A 115 36.84 17.01 -9.11
CA LYS A 115 38.17 17.58 -8.78
C LYS A 115 38.96 17.96 -10.03
N LYS A 116 38.88 17.15 -11.08
CA LYS A 116 39.56 17.45 -12.37
C LYS A 116 38.96 18.70 -13.02
N TYR A 117 37.61 18.81 -13.06
CA TYR A 117 36.94 19.95 -13.67
C TYR A 117 37.14 21.24 -12.86
N ALA A 118 37.12 21.16 -11.51
CA ALA A 118 37.43 22.30 -10.66
C ALA A 118 38.85 22.83 -10.91
N LYS A 119 39.88 21.97 -11.07
CA LYS A 119 41.24 22.35 -11.44
C LYS A 119 41.36 22.96 -12.85
N ALA A 120 40.40 22.62 -13.73
CA ALA A 120 40.35 23.16 -15.09
C ALA A 120 39.44 24.41 -15.21
N ASP A 121 39.08 25.02 -14.09
CA ASP A 121 38.16 26.16 -13.97
C ASP A 121 36.78 25.95 -14.63
N ARG A 122 36.32 24.69 -14.67
CA ARG A 122 35.01 24.32 -15.18
C ARG A 122 34.10 24.00 -14.00
N GLN A 123 33.74 25.04 -13.22
CA GLN A 123 32.90 24.93 -12.04
C GLN A 123 31.52 24.35 -12.36
N ASP A 124 30.94 24.69 -13.51
CA ASP A 124 29.68 24.14 -14.01
C ASP A 124 29.66 22.60 -14.03
N LEU A 125 30.71 21.99 -14.58
CA LEU A 125 30.86 20.54 -14.62
C LEU A 125 31.26 19.96 -13.25
N ALA A 126 32.10 20.67 -12.51
CA ALA A 126 32.51 20.24 -11.18
C ALA A 126 31.29 20.09 -10.26
N LEU A 127 30.40 21.09 -10.18
CA LEU A 127 29.19 21.06 -9.40
C LEU A 127 28.23 19.93 -9.83
N LYS A 128 28.06 19.75 -11.15
CA LYS A 128 27.28 18.63 -11.68
C LYS A 128 27.80 17.27 -11.20
N HIS A 129 29.11 17.08 -11.21
CA HIS A 129 29.70 15.83 -10.73
C HIS A 129 29.60 15.69 -9.21
N TRP A 130 29.71 16.76 -8.41
CA TRP A 130 29.48 16.72 -6.97
C TRP A 130 28.02 16.33 -6.63
N GLN A 131 27.04 16.83 -7.39
CA GLN A 131 25.64 16.39 -7.26
C GLN A 131 25.49 14.89 -7.51
N MET A 132 26.20 14.37 -8.52
CA MET A 132 26.19 12.94 -8.82
C MET A 132 26.89 12.09 -7.75
N VAL A 133 27.89 12.61 -7.03
CA VAL A 133 28.46 11.92 -5.84
C VAL A 133 27.38 11.70 -4.79
N LEU A 134 26.63 12.75 -4.43
CA LEU A 134 25.54 12.64 -3.44
C LEU A 134 24.40 11.73 -3.90
N ARG A 135 24.14 11.64 -5.19
CA ARG A 135 23.15 10.71 -5.74
C ARG A 135 23.53 9.25 -5.49
N TRP A 136 24.80 8.90 -5.57
CA TRP A 136 25.30 7.54 -5.40
C TRP A 136 25.69 7.22 -3.94
N VAL A 137 26.31 8.15 -3.24
CA VAL A 137 26.73 8.00 -1.85
C VAL A 137 26.18 9.14 -1.01
N LYS A 138 25.27 8.77 -0.11
CA LYS A 138 24.65 9.71 0.84
C LYS A 138 25.69 10.18 1.85
N ASN A 139 25.49 11.37 2.38
CA ASN A 139 26.31 11.93 3.44
C ASN A 139 27.80 12.04 3.07
N ASP A 140 28.11 12.23 1.79
CA ASP A 140 29.47 12.54 1.36
C ASP A 140 29.78 13.98 1.76
N SER A 141 30.62 14.15 2.77
CA SER A 141 30.92 15.47 3.35
C SER A 141 31.67 16.40 2.39
N GLU A 142 32.52 15.84 1.52
CA GLU A 142 33.26 16.63 0.55
C GLU A 142 32.33 17.18 -0.55
N ALA A 143 31.41 16.34 -1.05
CA ALA A 143 30.43 16.78 -2.03
C ALA A 143 29.44 17.78 -1.42
N ALA A 144 29.00 17.55 -0.18
CA ALA A 144 28.11 18.46 0.53
C ALA A 144 28.75 19.84 0.74
N ALA A 145 30.01 19.88 1.13
CA ALA A 145 30.76 21.13 1.29
C ALA A 145 30.95 21.86 -0.04
N ALA A 146 31.29 21.13 -1.12
CA ALA A 146 31.47 21.71 -2.44
C ALA A 146 30.17 22.26 -3.06
N LEU A 147 29.01 21.76 -2.60
CA LEU A 147 27.67 22.20 -3.01
C LEU A 147 27.03 23.21 -2.03
N GLU A 148 27.77 23.64 -1.02
CA GLU A 148 27.31 24.60 0.02
C GLU A 148 26.01 24.13 0.72
N HIS A 149 25.86 22.82 0.90
CA HIS A 149 24.70 22.26 1.56
C HIS A 149 24.64 22.63 3.02
N LYS A 150 23.42 22.91 3.54
CA LYS A 150 23.15 23.27 4.93
C LYS A 150 22.81 22.03 5.77
N GLU A 151 23.00 22.13 7.08
CA GLU A 151 22.57 21.09 8.01
C GLU A 151 21.05 21.12 8.18
N ILE A 152 20.44 19.92 8.10
CA ILE A 152 18.99 19.71 8.15
C ILE A 152 18.73 18.43 8.96
N GLY A 153 18.44 18.58 10.26
CA GLY A 153 18.11 17.43 11.12
C GLY A 153 19.16 16.32 11.15
N GLY A 154 20.44 16.70 11.24
CA GLY A 154 21.58 15.77 11.21
C GLY A 154 21.98 15.27 9.81
N LEU A 155 21.35 15.80 8.76
CA LEU A 155 21.66 15.55 7.36
C LEU A 155 22.13 16.84 6.69
N THR A 156 22.59 16.76 5.44
CA THR A 156 22.96 17.93 4.66
C THR A 156 22.14 18.02 3.38
N GLY A 157 21.72 19.23 3.00
CA GLY A 157 20.89 19.44 1.82
C GLY A 157 20.73 20.90 1.42
N THR A 158 19.92 21.14 0.39
CA THR A 158 19.60 22.47 -0.16
C THR A 158 18.50 23.18 0.66
N ASP A 159 18.27 24.47 0.39
CA ASP A 159 17.17 25.23 0.99
C ASP A 159 15.79 24.65 0.63
N LEU A 160 15.62 24.17 -0.60
CA LEU A 160 14.41 23.48 -1.01
C LEU A 160 14.20 22.18 -0.18
N GLU A 161 15.25 21.39 -0.02
CA GLU A 161 15.20 20.17 0.79
C GLU A 161 14.92 20.48 2.26
N LYS A 162 15.43 21.60 2.78
CA LYS A 162 15.10 22.10 4.12
C LYS A 162 13.61 22.40 4.25
N THR A 163 13.05 23.13 3.30
CA THR A 163 11.60 23.46 3.28
C THR A 163 10.76 22.18 3.27
N LEU A 164 11.08 21.22 2.39
CA LEU A 164 10.39 19.93 2.31
C LEU A 164 10.50 19.14 3.63
N TYR A 165 11.68 19.15 4.25
CA TYR A 165 11.93 18.46 5.51
C TYR A 165 11.14 19.08 6.66
N ASP A 166 11.22 20.39 6.84
CA ASP A 166 10.57 21.09 7.95
C ASP A 166 9.04 20.93 7.87
N ARG A 167 8.45 21.08 6.68
CA ARG A 167 7.02 20.83 6.47
C ARG A 167 6.62 19.38 6.69
N SER A 168 7.46 18.43 6.25
CA SER A 168 7.23 17.02 6.49
C SER A 168 7.24 16.69 7.97
N LYS A 169 8.20 17.25 8.73
CA LYS A 169 8.29 17.07 10.18
C LYS A 169 7.13 17.71 10.92
N MET A 170 6.66 18.86 10.47
CA MET A 170 5.47 19.51 11.05
C MET A 170 4.22 18.62 10.90
N ILE A 171 4.00 18.05 9.71
CA ILE A 171 2.87 17.15 9.45
C ILE A 171 3.03 15.84 10.26
N GLU A 172 4.22 15.24 10.26
CA GLU A 172 4.49 14.03 11.03
C GLU A 172 4.25 14.22 12.53
N LYS A 173 4.70 15.35 13.08
CA LYS A 173 4.46 15.69 14.48
C LYS A 173 2.97 15.88 14.79
N ALA A 174 2.23 16.54 13.90
CA ALA A 174 0.79 16.68 14.05
C ALA A 174 0.10 15.30 14.05
N ILE A 175 0.46 14.40 13.14
CA ILE A 175 -0.06 13.03 13.10
C ILE A 175 0.30 12.26 14.39
N GLU A 176 1.54 12.35 14.85
CA GLU A 176 1.99 11.66 16.07
C GLU A 176 1.17 12.11 17.29
N VAL A 177 1.00 13.42 17.47
CA VAL A 177 0.18 13.97 18.57
C VAL A 177 -1.27 13.50 18.43
N GLN A 178 -1.84 13.65 17.24
CA GLN A 178 -3.25 13.34 17.01
C GLN A 178 -3.57 11.84 17.10
N SER A 179 -2.62 10.97 16.78
CA SER A 179 -2.81 9.51 16.95
C SER A 179 -3.05 9.09 18.41
N LYS A 180 -2.62 9.92 19.36
CA LYS A 180 -2.76 9.70 20.81
C LYS A 180 -3.88 10.53 21.44
N THR A 181 -4.43 11.51 20.70
CA THR A 181 -5.52 12.38 21.18
C THR A 181 -6.84 11.65 21.05
N ASP A 182 -7.62 11.64 22.12
CA ASP A 182 -9.00 11.18 22.05
C ASP A 182 -9.95 12.36 21.80
N TYR A 183 -11.10 12.06 21.19
CA TYR A 183 -12.15 13.02 20.85
C TYR A 183 -13.49 12.50 21.33
N GLU A 184 -14.31 13.40 21.86
CA GLU A 184 -15.67 13.07 22.25
C GLU A 184 -16.54 12.83 21.01
N THR A 185 -17.35 11.80 21.10
CA THR A 185 -18.32 11.43 20.06
C THR A 185 -19.55 10.84 20.74
N GLU A 186 -20.74 11.13 20.24
CA GLU A 186 -22.00 10.68 20.82
C GLU A 186 -22.95 10.11 19.76
N THR A 187 -23.71 9.09 20.13
CA THR A 187 -24.84 8.61 19.33
C THR A 187 -26.05 9.49 19.62
N VAL A 188 -26.61 10.09 18.57
CA VAL A 188 -27.72 11.02 18.69
C VAL A 188 -28.93 10.54 17.90
N THR A 189 -30.12 10.99 18.35
CA THR A 189 -31.40 10.78 17.67
C THR A 189 -31.91 12.09 17.08
N GLY A 190 -32.74 12.02 16.03
CA GLY A 190 -33.40 13.21 15.46
C GLY A 190 -32.59 13.96 14.41
N ILE A 191 -31.38 13.52 14.09
CA ILE A 191 -30.64 14.04 12.93
C ILE A 191 -30.95 13.16 11.72
N GLU A 192 -31.67 13.73 10.76
CA GLU A 192 -32.09 13.03 9.54
C GLU A 192 -30.95 12.86 8.55
N CYS A 193 -31.01 11.75 7.82
CA CYS A 193 -30.17 11.47 6.66
C CYS A 193 -31.05 11.28 5.43
N PRO A 194 -31.53 12.37 4.79
CA PRO A 194 -32.51 12.28 3.72
C PRO A 194 -32.16 11.29 2.60
N PRO A 195 -30.87 11.11 2.20
CA PRO A 195 -30.52 10.09 1.23
C PRO A 195 -30.81 8.65 1.69
N LEU A 196 -30.59 8.32 2.94
CA LEU A 196 -30.87 6.98 3.49
C LEU A 196 -32.34 6.81 3.82
N ASP A 197 -33.03 7.86 4.30
CA ASP A 197 -34.45 7.86 4.58
C ASP A 197 -35.27 7.53 3.33
N ARG A 198 -35.00 8.22 2.21
CA ARG A 198 -35.64 7.95 0.91
C ARG A 198 -35.35 6.54 0.40
N ALA A 199 -34.17 6.03 0.69
CA ALA A 199 -33.78 4.66 0.32
C ALA A 199 -34.31 3.61 1.29
N GLN A 200 -34.96 3.99 2.39
CA GLN A 200 -35.46 3.08 3.44
C GLN A 200 -34.35 2.20 4.02
N ILE A 201 -33.14 2.74 4.18
CA ILE A 201 -31.99 2.06 4.75
C ILE A 201 -31.90 2.45 6.24
N PRO A 202 -32.01 1.50 7.18
CA PRO A 202 -31.87 1.80 8.59
C PRO A 202 -30.45 2.25 8.94
N TYR A 203 -30.35 3.27 9.78
CA TYR A 203 -29.09 3.84 10.22
C TYR A 203 -29.17 4.36 11.66
N ILE A 204 -28.01 4.54 12.27
CA ILE A 204 -27.79 5.37 13.44
C ILE A 204 -26.94 6.58 13.07
N THR A 205 -26.96 7.58 13.92
CA THR A 205 -26.21 8.82 13.74
C THR A 205 -25.24 9.00 14.89
N VAL A 206 -23.99 9.22 14.56
CA VAL A 206 -22.93 9.58 15.51
C VAL A 206 -22.42 10.98 15.15
N THR A 207 -22.22 11.83 16.17
CA THR A 207 -21.69 13.20 16.00
C THR A 207 -20.40 13.39 16.76
N SER A 208 -19.61 14.34 16.28
CA SER A 208 -18.46 14.93 16.95
C SER A 208 -18.57 16.45 16.88
N GLU A 209 -17.57 17.20 17.36
CA GLU A 209 -17.61 18.66 17.35
C GLU A 209 -17.86 19.26 15.95
N HIS A 210 -17.29 18.66 14.89
CA HIS A 210 -17.32 19.23 13.54
C HIS A 210 -18.09 18.38 12.52
N PHE A 211 -18.36 17.11 12.80
CA PHE A 211 -18.84 16.16 11.80
C PHE A 211 -20.01 15.30 12.28
N THR A 212 -20.82 14.88 11.31
CA THR A 212 -21.90 13.93 11.50
C THR A 212 -21.72 12.71 10.59
N LEU A 213 -21.85 11.52 11.12
CA LEU A 213 -21.70 10.27 10.40
C LEU A 213 -22.89 9.35 10.63
N HIS A 214 -23.55 8.96 9.54
CA HIS A 214 -24.61 7.96 9.55
C HIS A 214 -24.08 6.61 9.08
N GLY A 215 -24.54 5.52 9.67
CA GLY A 215 -24.16 4.18 9.25
C GLY A 215 -25.03 3.11 9.86
N ALA A 216 -24.74 1.84 9.52
CA ALA A 216 -25.54 0.72 10.00
C ALA A 216 -25.48 0.60 11.53
N PRO A 217 -26.62 0.26 12.21
CA PRO A 217 -26.67 0.17 13.67
C PRO A 217 -25.67 -0.81 14.29
N ASP A 218 -25.35 -1.89 13.60
CA ASP A 218 -24.36 -2.89 14.02
C ASP A 218 -22.90 -2.41 13.92
N GLN A 219 -22.67 -1.17 13.47
CA GLN A 219 -21.33 -0.56 13.30
C GLN A 219 -21.09 0.63 14.22
N GLU A 220 -21.88 0.80 15.27
CA GLU A 220 -21.84 1.96 16.15
C GLU A 220 -20.41 2.29 16.63
N GLU A 221 -19.71 1.31 17.20
CA GLU A 221 -18.33 1.50 17.68
C GLU A 221 -17.37 1.97 16.57
N ASN A 222 -17.53 1.42 15.36
CA ASN A 222 -16.71 1.78 14.21
C ASN A 222 -17.03 3.18 13.68
N LEU A 223 -18.28 3.63 13.79
CA LEU A 223 -18.70 4.99 13.46
C LEU A 223 -18.05 5.99 14.42
N HIS A 224 -18.05 5.73 15.73
CA HIS A 224 -17.34 6.54 16.72
C HIS A 224 -15.85 6.63 16.40
N LYS A 225 -15.18 5.52 16.18
CA LYS A 225 -13.75 5.48 15.79
C LYS A 225 -13.49 6.26 14.50
N SER A 226 -14.39 6.16 13.53
CA SER A 226 -14.25 6.88 12.24
C SER A 226 -14.34 8.38 12.41
N LEU A 227 -15.24 8.88 13.23
CA LEU A 227 -15.33 10.31 13.54
C LEU A 227 -14.11 10.83 14.31
N LYS A 228 -13.58 10.05 15.24
CA LYS A 228 -12.32 10.40 15.91
C LYS A 228 -11.17 10.56 14.90
N TRP A 229 -11.13 9.76 13.84
CA TRP A 229 -10.17 9.95 12.75
C TRP A 229 -10.47 11.18 11.90
N ALA A 230 -11.72 11.56 11.73
CA ALA A 230 -12.08 12.79 11.06
C ALA A 230 -11.57 14.03 11.83
N GLU A 231 -11.81 14.10 13.13
CA GLU A 231 -11.33 15.20 14.00
C GLU A 231 -9.80 15.28 14.00
N ARG A 232 -9.12 14.16 14.14
CA ARG A 232 -7.66 14.08 14.04
C ARG A 232 -7.16 14.63 12.71
N THR A 233 -7.82 14.26 11.62
CA THR A 233 -7.46 14.72 10.27
C THR A 233 -7.65 16.21 10.11
N LEU A 234 -8.69 16.77 10.69
CA LEU A 234 -8.93 18.23 10.66
C LEU A 234 -7.74 19.00 11.27
N VAL A 235 -7.22 18.53 12.40
CA VAL A 235 -6.06 19.18 13.04
C VAL A 235 -4.78 19.01 12.19
N VAL A 236 -4.58 17.84 11.58
CA VAL A 236 -3.44 17.62 10.68
C VAL A 236 -3.56 18.50 9.42
N CYS A 237 -4.77 18.70 8.88
CA CYS A 237 -4.99 19.62 7.77
C CYS A 237 -4.68 21.07 8.16
N LYS A 238 -5.05 21.52 9.37
CA LYS A 238 -4.68 22.86 9.89
C LYS A 238 -3.16 23.05 9.95
N ALA A 239 -2.39 21.99 10.23
CA ALA A 239 -0.94 22.07 10.19
C ALA A 239 -0.38 22.06 8.74
N ALA A 240 -1.02 21.34 7.82
CA ALA A 240 -0.54 21.19 6.46
C ALA A 240 -0.87 22.40 5.56
N PHE A 241 -1.98 23.09 5.80
CA PHE A 241 -2.48 24.17 4.95
C PHE A 241 -2.55 25.50 5.70
N PRO A 242 -2.15 26.63 5.07
CA PRO A 242 -2.18 27.94 5.70
C PRO A 242 -3.57 28.62 5.71
N TRP A 243 -4.58 28.03 5.07
CA TRP A 243 -5.94 28.57 5.01
C TRP A 243 -6.91 27.95 6.01
N SER A 244 -8.06 28.55 6.20
CA SER A 244 -9.09 28.11 7.13
C SER A 244 -10.08 27.13 6.48
N TYR A 245 -10.56 26.18 7.27
CA TYR A 245 -11.63 25.24 6.90
C TYR A 245 -12.98 25.94 6.58
N ARG A 246 -13.23 27.12 7.18
CA ARG A 246 -14.49 27.86 7.01
C ARG A 246 -14.80 28.27 5.57
N ASP A 247 -13.80 28.27 4.70
CA ASP A 247 -13.94 28.60 3.29
C ASP A 247 -14.42 27.40 2.44
N SER A 248 -14.58 26.23 3.05
CA SER A 248 -14.96 25.00 2.37
C SER A 248 -16.48 24.84 2.29
N LYS A 249 -16.99 24.58 1.08
CA LYS A 249 -18.38 24.15 0.83
C LYS A 249 -18.58 22.64 0.88
N TRP A 250 -17.61 21.91 1.42
CA TRP A 250 -17.64 20.45 1.45
C TRP A 250 -18.61 19.94 2.54
N PRO A 251 -19.37 18.86 2.27
CA PRO A 251 -20.27 18.30 3.27
C PRO A 251 -19.54 17.86 4.53
N THR A 252 -20.07 18.24 5.69
CA THR A 252 -19.65 17.76 7.02
C THR A 252 -20.51 16.61 7.52
N GLN A 253 -21.56 16.28 6.77
CA GLN A 253 -22.46 15.17 7.02
C GLN A 253 -22.17 14.06 6.02
N TRP A 254 -21.93 12.86 6.53
CA TRP A 254 -21.57 11.68 5.72
C TRP A 254 -22.42 10.48 6.07
N ALA A 255 -22.62 9.59 5.07
CA ALA A 255 -23.28 8.32 5.25
C ALA A 255 -22.41 7.19 4.72
N CYS A 256 -22.16 6.19 5.56
CA CYS A 256 -21.44 4.98 5.23
C CYS A 256 -22.40 3.84 4.98
N VAL A 257 -22.44 3.32 3.75
CA VAL A 257 -23.25 2.14 3.41
C VAL A 257 -22.35 0.92 3.22
N ALA A 258 -22.82 -0.22 3.73
CA ALA A 258 -22.01 -1.42 3.89
C ALA A 258 -21.51 -2.04 2.58
N ASN A 259 -22.26 -1.87 1.49
CA ASN A 259 -21.94 -2.52 0.23
C ASN A 259 -22.44 -1.71 -0.98
N LYS A 260 -22.05 -2.17 -2.17
CA LYS A 260 -22.40 -1.54 -3.44
C LYS A 260 -23.90 -1.56 -3.74
N ASP A 261 -24.62 -2.58 -3.27
CA ASP A 261 -26.05 -2.71 -3.55
C ASP A 261 -26.86 -1.69 -2.78
N LEU A 262 -26.56 -1.48 -1.49
CA LEU A 262 -27.14 -0.38 -0.69
C LEU A 262 -26.79 0.99 -1.26
N PHE A 263 -25.57 1.16 -1.78
CA PHE A 263 -25.17 2.39 -2.46
C PHE A 263 -26.02 2.62 -3.72
N LYS A 264 -26.21 1.61 -4.57
CA LYS A 264 -27.06 1.68 -5.76
C LYS A 264 -28.52 1.97 -5.39
N GLN A 265 -29.03 1.33 -4.34
CA GLN A 265 -30.36 1.61 -3.79
C GLN A 265 -30.50 3.08 -3.39
N THR A 266 -29.50 3.61 -2.67
CA THR A 266 -29.47 5.04 -2.26
C THR A 266 -29.46 5.96 -3.49
N LEU A 267 -28.62 5.70 -4.50
CA LEU A 267 -28.57 6.52 -5.69
C LEU A 267 -29.91 6.53 -6.43
N LYS A 268 -30.55 5.35 -6.61
CA LYS A 268 -31.86 5.22 -7.27
C LYS A 268 -32.97 5.97 -6.54
N ALA A 269 -33.01 5.90 -5.22
CA ALA A 269 -34.05 6.53 -4.40
C ALA A 269 -33.92 8.08 -4.36
N ASN A 270 -32.82 8.63 -4.86
CA ASN A 270 -32.51 10.05 -4.78
C ASN A 270 -32.39 10.75 -6.13
N ASP A 271 -32.80 10.16 -7.23
CA ASP A 271 -32.79 10.69 -8.60
C ASP A 271 -31.45 11.37 -8.99
N VAL A 272 -30.36 10.70 -8.72
CA VAL A 272 -29.03 11.27 -8.88
C VAL A 272 -28.66 11.41 -10.35
N PRO A 273 -28.13 12.54 -10.82
CA PRO A 273 -27.66 12.69 -12.21
C PRO A 273 -26.62 11.62 -12.59
N ASP A 274 -26.63 11.20 -13.85
CA ASP A 274 -25.74 10.15 -14.38
C ASP A 274 -25.83 8.84 -13.59
N LEU A 275 -27.04 8.47 -13.22
CA LEU A 275 -27.34 7.37 -12.30
C LEU A 275 -26.64 6.06 -12.68
N GLU A 276 -26.83 5.59 -13.92
CA GLU A 276 -26.25 4.30 -14.38
C GLU A 276 -24.72 4.33 -14.31
N TRP A 277 -24.12 5.39 -14.80
CA TRP A 277 -22.68 5.54 -14.75
C TRP A 277 -22.16 5.56 -13.30
N LYS A 278 -22.80 6.31 -12.38
CA LYS A 278 -22.41 6.37 -10.96
C LYS A 278 -22.60 5.02 -10.27
N MET A 279 -23.69 4.31 -10.55
CA MET A 279 -23.93 2.99 -9.99
C MET A 279 -22.84 1.97 -10.36
N GLU A 280 -22.26 2.09 -11.53
CA GLU A 280 -21.22 1.17 -11.99
C GLU A 280 -19.81 1.61 -11.59
N ASN A 281 -19.53 2.89 -11.70
CA ASN A 281 -18.16 3.41 -11.71
C ASN A 281 -17.75 4.19 -10.44
N THR A 282 -18.64 4.43 -9.47
CA THR A 282 -18.28 5.19 -8.25
C THR A 282 -18.52 4.39 -6.98
N THR A 283 -17.77 4.72 -5.94
CA THR A 283 -17.94 4.22 -4.57
C THR A 283 -18.51 5.27 -3.63
N GLY A 284 -18.75 6.49 -4.13
CA GLY A 284 -19.31 7.59 -3.34
C GLY A 284 -19.93 8.68 -4.22
N SER A 285 -20.93 9.36 -3.68
CA SER A 285 -21.61 10.50 -4.33
C SER A 285 -22.06 11.50 -3.28
N VAL A 286 -22.10 12.78 -3.66
CA VAL A 286 -22.75 13.84 -2.85
C VAL A 286 -24.21 13.89 -3.27
N ILE A 287 -25.11 13.80 -2.31
CA ILE A 287 -26.58 13.85 -2.49
C ILE A 287 -27.11 14.90 -1.52
N GLY A 288 -27.54 16.02 -2.04
CA GLY A 288 -27.88 17.19 -1.19
C GLY A 288 -26.67 17.65 -0.39
N SER A 289 -26.81 17.74 0.93
CA SER A 289 -25.73 18.08 1.88
C SER A 289 -24.92 16.87 2.38
N THR A 290 -25.30 15.65 2.01
CA THR A 290 -24.69 14.43 2.55
C THR A 290 -23.81 13.77 1.50
N LYS A 291 -22.59 13.38 1.89
CA LYS A 291 -21.75 12.49 1.07
C LYS A 291 -21.98 11.05 1.46
N VAL A 292 -22.56 10.28 0.56
CA VAL A 292 -22.77 8.83 0.73
C VAL A 292 -21.58 8.07 0.14
N THR A 293 -21.02 7.12 0.89
CA THR A 293 -19.85 6.34 0.45
C THR A 293 -20.04 4.86 0.79
N THR A 294 -19.68 3.98 -0.14
CA THR A 294 -19.59 2.53 0.13
C THR A 294 -18.36 2.24 0.97
N THR A 295 -18.58 1.66 2.14
CA THR A 295 -17.51 1.32 3.08
C THR A 295 -17.65 -0.14 3.53
N PRO A 296 -17.17 -1.09 2.74
CA PRO A 296 -17.41 -2.52 2.99
C PRO A 296 -16.66 -3.08 4.21
N GLY A 297 -15.83 -2.30 4.87
CA GLY A 297 -15.10 -2.70 6.06
C GLY A 297 -14.63 -1.51 6.88
N VAL A 298 -14.20 -1.75 8.10
CA VAL A 298 -13.80 -0.73 9.09
C VAL A 298 -12.73 0.21 8.55
N GLN A 299 -11.66 -0.34 7.96
CA GLN A 299 -10.59 0.48 7.40
C GLN A 299 -11.08 1.39 6.28
N THR A 300 -12.04 0.94 5.46
CA THR A 300 -12.63 1.79 4.41
C THR A 300 -13.50 2.91 4.97
N MET A 301 -14.10 2.72 6.16
CA MET A 301 -14.79 3.80 6.88
C MET A 301 -13.80 4.86 7.37
N TYR A 302 -12.68 4.44 7.96
CA TYR A 302 -11.60 5.35 8.39
C TYR A 302 -11.02 6.11 7.19
N ASP A 303 -10.67 5.41 6.11
CA ASP A 303 -10.18 6.01 4.87
C ASP A 303 -11.17 7.03 4.31
N SER A 304 -12.47 6.71 4.33
CA SER A 304 -13.54 7.61 3.86
C SER A 304 -13.57 8.91 4.67
N CYS A 305 -13.53 8.83 5.99
CA CYS A 305 -13.56 10.00 6.86
C CYS A 305 -12.29 10.87 6.66
N VAL A 306 -11.12 10.29 6.67
CA VAL A 306 -9.85 10.99 6.43
C VAL A 306 -9.86 11.69 5.07
N ARG A 307 -10.27 10.99 4.01
CA ARG A 307 -10.38 11.57 2.65
C ARG A 307 -11.38 12.71 2.60
N ASN A 308 -12.55 12.54 3.20
CA ASN A 308 -13.60 13.56 3.19
C ASN A 308 -13.14 14.85 3.85
N VAL A 309 -12.46 14.74 5.00
CA VAL A 309 -11.89 15.92 5.68
C VAL A 309 -10.80 16.56 4.83
N ALA A 310 -9.84 15.80 4.33
CA ALA A 310 -8.72 16.33 3.55
C ALA A 310 -9.19 17.00 2.25
N GLN A 311 -10.10 16.37 1.52
CA GLN A 311 -10.69 16.92 0.30
C GLN A 311 -11.53 18.17 0.57
N GLY A 312 -12.30 18.17 1.66
CA GLY A 312 -13.10 19.32 2.08
C GLY A 312 -12.24 20.49 2.52
N TYR A 313 -11.23 20.23 3.36
CA TYR A 313 -10.35 21.27 3.88
C TYR A 313 -9.52 21.93 2.77
N SER A 314 -8.98 21.14 1.84
CA SER A 314 -8.20 21.66 0.71
C SER A 314 -9.04 22.52 -0.24
N GLY A 315 -10.31 22.18 -0.42
CA GLY A 315 -11.22 22.88 -1.33
C GLY A 315 -10.89 22.71 -2.82
N PHE A 316 -10.06 21.70 -3.17
CA PHE A 316 -9.67 21.46 -4.56
C PHE A 316 -10.83 20.96 -5.41
N GLY A 317 -11.03 21.56 -6.58
CA GLY A 317 -12.08 21.21 -7.53
C GLY A 317 -11.62 20.29 -8.67
N SER A 318 -10.33 20.30 -8.99
CA SER A 318 -9.75 19.40 -10.00
C SER A 318 -9.71 17.97 -9.47
N ALA A 319 -10.19 17.01 -10.26
CA ALA A 319 -10.27 15.62 -9.82
C ALA A 319 -8.89 15.06 -9.44
N GLY A 320 -7.84 15.35 -10.20
CA GLY A 320 -6.48 14.88 -9.92
C GLY A 320 -5.95 15.36 -8.57
N TYR A 321 -6.04 16.67 -8.28
CA TYR A 321 -5.55 17.19 -7.00
C TYR A 321 -6.44 16.78 -5.83
N ARG A 322 -7.76 16.72 -6.03
CA ARG A 322 -8.69 16.25 -4.99
C ARG A 322 -8.44 14.80 -4.62
N GLU A 323 -8.25 13.91 -5.60
CA GLU A 323 -7.88 12.51 -5.35
C GLU A 323 -6.49 12.43 -4.73
N GLY A 324 -5.52 13.17 -5.29
CA GLY A 324 -4.16 13.23 -4.79
C GLY A 324 -4.09 13.60 -3.30
N ILE A 325 -4.81 14.63 -2.87
CA ILE A 325 -4.81 15.06 -1.47
C ILE A 325 -5.50 14.06 -0.55
N GLY A 326 -6.60 13.47 -1.01
CA GLY A 326 -7.27 12.38 -0.26
C GLY A 326 -6.32 11.22 0.01
N HIS A 327 -5.60 10.77 -1.01
CA HIS A 327 -4.60 9.71 -0.87
C HIS A 327 -3.40 10.15 -0.02
N THR A 328 -2.97 11.41 -0.11
CA THR A 328 -1.86 11.93 0.70
C THR A 328 -2.15 11.78 2.19
N PHE A 329 -3.32 12.24 2.67
CA PHE A 329 -3.64 12.17 4.09
C PHE A 329 -3.88 10.74 4.58
N VAL A 330 -4.59 9.91 3.81
CA VAL A 330 -4.74 8.49 4.13
C VAL A 330 -3.37 7.80 4.19
N GLY A 331 -2.50 8.08 3.23
CA GLY A 331 -1.14 7.56 3.21
C GLY A 331 -0.28 8.02 4.37
N GLN A 332 -0.39 9.28 4.78
CA GLN A 332 0.35 9.80 5.92
C GLN A 332 -0.14 9.18 7.25
N MET A 333 -1.45 8.97 7.40
CA MET A 333 -2.03 8.43 8.64
C MET A 333 -1.91 6.92 8.75
N PHE A 334 -2.22 6.20 7.67
CA PHE A 334 -2.37 4.74 7.74
C PHE A 334 -1.31 3.96 6.96
N GLN A 335 -0.53 4.62 6.10
CA GLN A 335 0.40 3.98 5.15
C GLN A 335 -0.29 2.91 4.29
N ASN A 336 -1.59 3.01 4.15
CA ASN A 336 -2.46 2.09 3.45
C ASN A 336 -3.68 2.85 2.97
N ASN A 337 -4.24 2.49 1.82
CA ASN A 337 -5.46 3.09 1.30
C ASN A 337 -6.31 2.02 0.61
N ARG A 338 -7.49 1.76 1.14
CA ARG A 338 -8.42 0.75 0.62
C ARG A 338 -9.63 1.33 -0.09
N LEU A 339 -9.80 2.65 -0.02
CA LEU A 339 -10.92 3.31 -0.65
C LEU A 339 -10.46 4.09 -1.88
N PHE A 340 -11.01 3.76 -3.04
CA PHE A 340 -10.83 4.48 -4.28
C PHE A 340 -12.16 5.11 -4.71
N ALA A 341 -12.15 6.37 -5.09
CA ALA A 341 -13.38 7.10 -5.43
C ALA A 341 -14.07 6.58 -6.69
N VAL A 342 -13.30 5.98 -7.59
CA VAL A 342 -13.82 5.44 -8.85
C VAL A 342 -13.37 4.00 -8.98
N ASP A 343 -14.34 3.09 -9.15
CA ASP A 343 -14.06 1.71 -9.53
C ASP A 343 -13.55 1.71 -10.98
N ARG A 344 -12.46 0.98 -11.19
CA ARG A 344 -11.90 0.80 -12.51
C ARG A 344 -12.90 0.14 -13.46
N LYS A 345 -13.00 0.64 -14.69
CA LYS A 345 -13.52 -0.19 -15.79
C LYS A 345 -12.70 -1.48 -15.82
N LYS A 346 -13.38 -2.61 -15.64
CA LYS A 346 -12.79 -3.91 -15.96
C LYS A 346 -12.36 -3.83 -17.43
N GLN A 347 -11.06 -3.86 -17.69
CA GLN A 347 -10.59 -4.16 -19.04
C GLN A 347 -11.03 -5.60 -19.32
N GLU A 348 -12.07 -5.74 -20.13
CA GLU A 348 -12.55 -7.04 -20.56
C GLU A 348 -11.38 -7.78 -21.22
N GLY A 349 -11.14 -8.99 -20.80
CA GLY A 349 -10.24 -9.93 -21.47
C GLY A 349 -8.80 -10.02 -20.98
N THR A 350 -8.34 -9.23 -20.02
CA THR A 350 -6.99 -9.38 -19.48
C THR A 350 -7.00 -10.08 -18.12
N SER A 351 -6.32 -11.22 -18.03
CA SER A 351 -5.92 -11.77 -16.73
C SER A 351 -5.12 -10.70 -15.98
N ALA A 352 -5.45 -10.46 -14.70
CA ALA A 352 -4.73 -9.48 -13.88
C ALA A 352 -3.23 -9.82 -13.90
N SER A 353 -2.43 -8.94 -14.49
CA SER A 353 -0.98 -9.05 -14.42
C SER A 353 -0.51 -8.74 -13.00
N GLU A 354 0.70 -9.15 -12.62
CA GLU A 354 1.28 -8.74 -11.32
C GLU A 354 1.43 -7.22 -11.23
N GLU A 355 1.71 -6.56 -12.34
CA GLU A 355 1.75 -5.10 -12.44
C GLU A 355 0.40 -4.48 -12.05
N ASP A 356 -0.72 -5.06 -12.54
CA ASP A 356 -2.07 -4.64 -12.12
C ASP A 356 -2.31 -4.84 -10.63
N LEU A 357 -1.79 -5.90 -10.03
CA LEU A 357 -1.93 -6.14 -8.58
C LEU A 357 -1.14 -5.11 -7.76
N GLU A 358 0.03 -4.69 -8.23
CA GLU A 358 0.80 -3.65 -7.55
C GLU A 358 0.13 -2.29 -7.61
N PHE A 359 -0.34 -1.89 -8.77
CA PHE A 359 -1.10 -0.65 -8.92
C PHE A 359 -2.41 -0.64 -8.11
N LYS A 360 -3.01 -1.80 -7.89
CA LYS A 360 -4.21 -1.97 -7.06
C LYS A 360 -3.89 -2.18 -5.59
N SER A 361 -2.63 -2.36 -5.23
CA SER A 361 -2.24 -2.57 -3.84
C SER A 361 -2.64 -1.36 -2.98
N PRO A 362 -3.27 -1.58 -1.83
CA PRO A 362 -3.54 -0.50 -0.89
C PRO A 362 -2.27 -0.04 -0.15
N ASP A 363 -1.15 -0.75 -0.27
CA ASP A 363 0.09 -0.50 0.46
C ASP A 363 0.88 0.67 -0.14
N PHE A 364 1.10 1.73 0.62
CA PHE A 364 1.84 2.92 0.18
C PHE A 364 3.34 2.69 -0.03
N ASP A 365 3.94 1.64 0.49
CA ASP A 365 5.33 1.32 0.12
C ASP A 365 5.42 0.78 -1.30
N VAL A 366 4.38 0.08 -1.76
CA VAL A 366 4.22 -0.27 -3.18
C VAL A 366 4.04 0.99 -4.02
N TRP A 367 3.18 1.93 -3.60
CA TRP A 367 2.97 3.20 -4.31
C TRP A 367 4.25 4.04 -4.39
N LYS A 368 5.04 4.10 -3.32
CA LYS A 368 6.35 4.77 -3.32
C LYS A 368 7.31 4.15 -4.34
N THR A 369 7.31 2.82 -4.44
CA THR A 369 8.12 2.11 -5.44
C THR A 369 7.67 2.42 -6.86
N LEU A 370 6.36 2.42 -7.11
CA LEU A 370 5.81 2.79 -8.42
C LEU A 370 6.12 4.26 -8.78
N SER A 371 6.02 5.18 -7.81
CA SER A 371 6.41 6.58 -8.02
C SER A 371 7.90 6.71 -8.35
N LEU A 372 8.77 5.94 -7.68
CA LEU A 372 10.19 5.88 -8.00
C LEU A 372 10.44 5.36 -9.43
N GLU A 373 9.74 4.31 -9.84
CA GLU A 373 9.83 3.78 -11.21
C GLU A 373 9.35 4.80 -12.25
N MET A 374 8.24 5.48 -11.98
CA MET A 374 7.71 6.55 -12.85
C MET A 374 8.69 7.72 -12.96
N ALA A 375 9.29 8.14 -11.85
CA ALA A 375 10.29 9.22 -11.85
C ALA A 375 11.57 8.86 -12.64
N TRP A 376 11.88 7.58 -12.80
CA TRP A 376 12.99 7.13 -13.64
C TRP A 376 12.60 6.98 -15.13
N LYS A 377 11.31 6.95 -15.49
CA LYS A 377 10.90 6.90 -16.90
C LYS A 377 11.31 8.22 -17.60
N SER A 378 11.97 8.12 -18.71
CA SER A 378 12.41 9.27 -19.51
C SER A 378 11.46 9.59 -20.67
N THR A 379 10.53 8.69 -20.99
CA THR A 379 9.57 8.85 -22.10
C THR A 379 8.25 8.16 -21.73
N GLY A 380 7.16 8.85 -22.04
CA GLY A 380 5.81 8.38 -21.74
C GLY A 380 5.49 8.43 -20.22
N GLY A 381 4.25 8.48 -19.89
CA GLY A 381 3.72 8.61 -18.55
C GLY A 381 2.92 9.90 -18.37
N VAL A 382 2.33 10.05 -17.21
CA VAL A 382 1.51 11.22 -16.87
C VAL A 382 2.40 12.38 -16.44
N HIS A 383 2.27 13.52 -17.09
CA HIS A 383 3.00 14.74 -16.76
C HIS A 383 2.25 15.59 -15.73
N ALA A 384 2.98 16.45 -15.02
CA ALA A 384 2.43 17.33 -13.99
C ALA A 384 1.31 18.24 -14.50
N ASN A 385 1.42 18.72 -15.74
CA ASN A 385 0.42 19.58 -16.38
C ASN A 385 -0.87 18.83 -16.79
N GLU A 386 -0.89 17.51 -16.79
CA GLU A 386 -2.05 16.66 -17.13
C GLU A 386 -2.90 16.33 -15.89
N ILE A 387 -2.28 16.31 -14.69
CA ILE A 387 -2.94 15.90 -13.43
C ILE A 387 -4.26 16.66 -13.16
N PRO A 388 -4.33 18.01 -13.29
CA PRO A 388 -5.56 18.72 -13.01
C PRO A 388 -6.71 18.39 -13.96
N PHE A 389 -6.41 17.83 -15.12
CA PHE A 389 -7.37 17.46 -16.15
C PHE A 389 -7.75 15.97 -16.15
N CYS A 390 -7.18 15.18 -15.25
CA CYS A 390 -7.61 13.79 -15.04
C CYS A 390 -9.13 13.75 -14.78
N GLU A 391 -9.81 12.82 -15.43
CA GLU A 391 -11.26 12.66 -15.29
C GLU A 391 -11.58 11.58 -14.26
N ALA A 392 -12.43 11.88 -13.30
CA ALA A 392 -12.85 10.92 -12.28
C ALA A 392 -13.44 9.63 -12.89
N SER A 393 -14.05 9.75 -14.09
CA SER A 393 -14.62 8.62 -14.83
C SER A 393 -13.60 7.70 -15.51
N ASN A 394 -12.38 8.14 -15.68
CA ASN A 394 -11.38 7.45 -16.49
C ASN A 394 -9.97 7.50 -15.88
N PHE A 395 -9.90 7.53 -14.57
CA PHE A 395 -8.63 7.61 -13.84
C PHE A 395 -7.84 6.31 -14.04
N THR A 396 -6.71 6.39 -14.74
CA THR A 396 -5.79 5.26 -14.85
C THR A 396 -5.02 5.04 -13.54
N ASN A 397 -4.40 3.90 -13.38
CA ASN A 397 -3.57 3.65 -12.21
C ASN A 397 -2.33 4.57 -12.16
N GLU A 398 -1.69 4.81 -13.32
CA GLU A 398 -0.56 5.73 -13.40
C GLU A 398 -0.98 7.16 -13.01
N GLU A 399 -2.10 7.65 -13.51
CA GLU A 399 -2.64 8.96 -13.12
C GLU A 399 -2.90 9.05 -11.63
N ARG A 400 -3.43 8.01 -11.00
CA ARG A 400 -3.68 7.96 -9.57
C ARG A 400 -2.39 8.05 -8.76
N ILE A 401 -1.40 7.24 -9.07
CA ILE A 401 -0.10 7.25 -8.40
C ILE A 401 0.61 8.60 -8.61
N LYS A 402 0.58 9.12 -9.83
CA LYS A 402 1.18 10.42 -10.16
C LYS A 402 0.44 11.56 -9.45
N ALA A 403 -0.90 11.58 -9.48
CA ALA A 403 -1.71 12.57 -8.81
C ALA A 403 -1.43 12.60 -7.30
N TRP A 404 -1.38 11.43 -6.65
CA TRP A 404 -0.98 11.34 -5.25
C TRP A 404 0.43 11.87 -5.02
N SER A 405 1.42 11.30 -5.69
CA SER A 405 2.82 11.56 -5.38
C SER A 405 3.27 12.99 -5.74
N PHE A 406 2.68 13.57 -6.79
CA PHE A 406 2.93 14.95 -7.18
C PHE A 406 2.21 15.93 -6.24
N THR A 407 0.95 15.67 -5.88
CA THR A 407 0.20 16.49 -4.93
C THR A 407 0.88 16.51 -3.55
N ASP A 408 1.33 15.35 -3.05
CA ASP A 408 2.09 15.24 -1.79
C ASP A 408 3.39 16.07 -1.85
N TYR A 409 4.11 15.97 -2.97
CA TYR A 409 5.34 16.75 -3.18
C TYR A 409 5.07 18.26 -3.16
N VAL A 410 4.12 18.75 -3.98
CA VAL A 410 3.83 20.18 -4.09
C VAL A 410 3.25 20.73 -2.79
N MET A 411 2.40 19.99 -2.08
CA MET A 411 1.89 20.35 -0.76
C MET A 411 3.04 20.58 0.25
N ARG A 412 4.07 19.73 0.22
CA ARG A 412 5.26 19.90 1.08
C ARG A 412 6.14 21.05 0.64
N ARG A 413 6.23 21.30 -0.64
CA ARG A 413 6.98 22.42 -1.19
C ARG A 413 6.33 23.76 -0.89
N ASP A 414 5.08 23.91 -1.33
CA ASP A 414 4.27 25.09 -1.15
C ASP A 414 2.77 24.79 -1.40
N PRO A 415 1.92 24.73 -0.38
CA PRO A 415 0.50 24.46 -0.56
C PRO A 415 -0.27 25.57 -1.28
N GLU A 416 0.14 26.84 -1.18
CA GLU A 416 -0.49 27.95 -1.91
C GLU A 416 -0.25 27.84 -3.42
N MET A 417 0.91 27.34 -3.82
CA MET A 417 1.19 27.02 -5.21
C MET A 417 0.22 25.95 -5.72
N LEU A 418 0.01 24.86 -4.97
CA LEU A 418 -0.96 23.82 -5.33
C LEU A 418 -2.38 24.39 -5.45
N ARG A 419 -2.78 25.31 -4.54
CA ARG A 419 -4.06 26.02 -4.60
C ARG A 419 -4.19 26.89 -5.84
N THR A 420 -3.12 27.56 -6.23
CA THR A 420 -3.07 28.36 -7.46
C THR A 420 -3.21 27.48 -8.71
N MET A 421 -2.50 26.35 -8.75
CA MET A 421 -2.62 25.38 -9.84
C MET A 421 -4.07 24.88 -9.99
N ASP A 422 -4.72 24.53 -8.87
CA ASP A 422 -6.11 24.08 -8.89
C ASP A 422 -7.07 25.16 -9.39
N ARG A 423 -6.91 26.42 -8.94
CA ARG A 423 -7.75 27.55 -9.40
C ARG A 423 -7.62 27.78 -10.91
N ILE A 424 -6.40 27.77 -11.45
CA ILE A 424 -6.18 27.91 -12.91
C ILE A 424 -6.92 26.79 -13.65
N ALA A 425 -6.74 25.57 -13.22
CA ALA A 425 -7.38 24.41 -13.86
C ALA A 425 -8.91 24.47 -13.79
N GLN A 426 -9.48 24.89 -12.65
CA GLN A 426 -10.93 25.06 -12.52
C GLN A 426 -11.48 26.17 -13.45
N ASP A 427 -10.76 27.29 -13.58
CA ASP A 427 -11.16 28.37 -14.49
C ASP A 427 -11.08 27.97 -15.95
N MET A 428 -10.06 27.23 -16.32
CA MET A 428 -9.95 26.62 -17.66
C MET A 428 -11.08 25.64 -17.92
N LYS A 429 -11.43 24.79 -16.96
CA LYS A 429 -12.54 23.84 -17.07
C LYS A 429 -13.89 24.55 -17.29
N LYS A 430 -14.17 25.65 -16.60
CA LYS A 430 -15.37 26.46 -16.81
C LYS A 430 -15.45 27.01 -18.24
N ARG A 431 -14.31 27.35 -18.85
CA ARG A 431 -14.21 27.82 -20.23
C ARG A 431 -14.14 26.68 -21.25
N ARG A 432 -14.30 25.42 -20.83
CA ARG A 432 -14.16 24.19 -21.64
C ARG A 432 -12.80 24.04 -22.33
N ALA A 433 -11.77 24.69 -21.78
CA ALA A 433 -10.40 24.63 -22.28
C ALA A 433 -9.64 23.56 -21.50
N LYS A 434 -9.56 22.33 -22.01
CA LYS A 434 -8.77 21.25 -21.40
C LYS A 434 -7.44 21.10 -22.16
N GLN A 435 -6.53 22.05 -21.99
CA GLN A 435 -5.25 22.05 -22.71
C GLN A 435 -4.09 22.12 -21.71
N PRO A 436 -3.37 21.02 -21.44
CA PRO A 436 -2.25 20.99 -20.49
C PRO A 436 -1.17 22.04 -20.75
N LEU A 437 -0.84 22.32 -22.03
CA LEU A 437 0.14 23.34 -22.39
C LEU A 437 -0.32 24.77 -22.09
N GLU A 438 -1.62 25.06 -22.24
CA GLU A 438 -2.18 26.37 -21.87
C GLU A 438 -2.21 26.55 -20.35
N PHE A 439 -2.51 25.49 -19.60
CA PHE A 439 -2.39 25.48 -18.14
C PHE A 439 -0.96 25.81 -17.69
N GLU A 440 0.00 25.14 -18.28
CA GLU A 440 1.43 25.37 -18.00
C GLU A 440 1.82 26.84 -18.26
N LYS A 441 1.41 27.40 -19.40
CA LYS A 441 1.64 28.80 -19.74
C LYS A 441 1.03 29.75 -18.70
N GLN A 442 -0.25 29.58 -18.35
CA GLN A 442 -0.92 30.42 -17.36
C GLN A 442 -0.31 30.31 -15.97
N PHE A 443 0.17 29.12 -15.59
CA PHE A 443 0.89 28.94 -14.34
C PHE A 443 2.24 29.66 -14.35
N ASN A 444 3.04 29.48 -15.40
CA ASN A 444 4.37 30.08 -15.53
C ASN A 444 4.31 31.62 -15.60
N GLU A 445 3.21 32.19 -16.11
CA GLU A 445 2.97 33.64 -16.10
C GLU A 445 2.66 34.20 -14.69
N LYS A 446 2.05 33.39 -13.81
CA LYS A 446 1.74 33.77 -12.43
C LYS A 446 2.86 33.52 -11.43
N HIS A 447 3.73 32.57 -11.72
CA HIS A 447 4.88 32.17 -10.90
C HIS A 447 6.18 32.41 -11.66
N SER A 448 6.88 33.49 -11.32
CA SER A 448 8.16 33.84 -11.97
C SER A 448 9.34 33.01 -11.47
N ASP A 449 9.21 32.38 -10.31
CA ASP A 449 10.29 31.67 -9.60
C ASP A 449 10.34 30.18 -9.91
N VAL A 450 9.25 29.59 -10.44
CA VAL A 450 9.20 28.16 -10.77
C VAL A 450 8.22 27.89 -11.92
N THR A 451 8.59 27.00 -12.82
CA THR A 451 7.74 26.54 -13.92
C THR A 451 7.23 25.12 -13.69
N ILE A 452 6.18 24.70 -14.42
CA ILE A 452 5.68 23.31 -14.34
C ILE A 452 6.76 22.28 -14.68
N PRO A 453 7.57 22.46 -15.75
CA PRO A 453 8.70 21.56 -16.01
C PRO A 453 9.73 21.50 -14.87
N GLN A 454 9.98 22.61 -14.18
CA GLN A 454 10.84 22.60 -13.00
C GLN A 454 10.22 21.84 -11.84
N LEU A 455 8.91 22.00 -11.58
CA LEU A 455 8.20 21.20 -10.58
C LEU A 455 8.22 19.71 -10.91
N GLU A 456 8.05 19.35 -12.18
CA GLU A 456 8.18 17.97 -12.65
C GLU A 456 9.58 17.42 -12.34
N LYS A 457 10.61 18.20 -12.65
CA LYS A 457 12.00 17.82 -12.38
C LYS A 457 12.31 17.69 -10.89
N GLU A 458 11.82 18.61 -10.07
CA GLU A 458 11.95 18.56 -8.62
C GLU A 458 11.23 17.34 -8.03
N TRP A 459 10.02 17.00 -8.54
CA TRP A 459 9.30 15.78 -8.17
C TRP A 459 10.08 14.52 -8.57
N GLU A 460 10.68 14.49 -9.76
CA GLU A 460 11.55 13.40 -10.17
C GLU A 460 12.75 13.24 -9.24
N ASP A 461 13.41 14.34 -8.88
CA ASP A 461 14.55 14.31 -7.96
C ASP A 461 14.13 13.90 -6.55
N PHE A 462 12.94 14.32 -6.10
CA PHE A 462 12.35 13.87 -4.84
C PHE A 462 12.24 12.34 -4.80
N TRP A 463 11.80 11.69 -5.88
CA TRP A 463 11.62 10.23 -5.91
C TRP A 463 12.89 9.44 -6.29
N THR A 464 13.81 10.00 -7.01
CA THR A 464 14.99 9.27 -7.52
C THR A 464 16.13 9.11 -6.50
N GLU A 465 15.88 9.34 -5.24
CA GLU A 465 16.89 9.20 -4.17
C GLU A 465 18.11 10.12 -4.33
N ALA A 466 17.92 11.30 -4.90
CA ALA A 466 19.01 12.23 -5.19
C ALA A 466 19.73 12.74 -3.94
N SER A 467 19.06 12.73 -2.75
CA SER A 467 19.63 13.25 -1.52
C SER A 467 19.26 12.43 -0.28
N PRO A 468 20.07 12.49 0.79
CA PRO A 468 19.74 11.91 2.09
C PRO A 468 18.48 12.49 2.71
N VAL A 469 18.28 13.81 2.58
CA VAL A 469 17.12 14.54 3.12
C VAL A 469 15.84 14.05 2.45
N LEU A 470 15.79 14.02 1.12
CA LEU A 470 14.62 13.52 0.38
C LEU A 470 14.29 12.08 0.73
N LYS A 471 15.31 11.25 0.90
CA LYS A 471 15.11 9.86 1.30
C LYS A 471 14.57 9.72 2.73
N ALA A 472 15.02 10.57 3.64
CA ALA A 472 14.49 10.60 5.02
C ALA A 472 13.01 11.03 5.06
N ILE A 473 12.60 11.94 4.17
CA ILE A 473 11.19 12.35 4.02
C ILE A 473 10.33 11.19 3.48
N ARG A 474 10.76 10.55 2.41
CA ARG A 474 10.00 9.46 1.76
C ARG A 474 9.88 8.20 2.61
N LYS A 475 10.88 7.92 3.43
CA LYS A 475 10.94 6.71 4.28
C LYS A 475 10.66 5.43 3.49
N ASN A 476 11.18 5.32 2.27
CA ASN A 476 11.00 4.12 1.48
C ASN A 476 12.22 3.20 1.54
N THR A 477 11.95 1.90 1.53
CA THR A 477 12.98 0.87 1.46
C THR A 477 13.03 0.33 0.04
N PRO A 478 14.18 0.42 -0.67
CA PRO A 478 14.27 -0.12 -2.03
C PRO A 478 13.92 -1.61 -2.08
N PRO A 479 13.17 -2.08 -3.09
CA PRO A 479 12.77 -3.49 -3.21
C PRO A 479 13.94 -4.47 -3.18
N VAL A 480 15.10 -4.07 -3.71
CA VAL A 480 16.32 -4.89 -3.67
C VAL A 480 16.75 -5.25 -2.25
N SER A 481 16.50 -4.38 -1.27
CA SER A 481 16.86 -4.62 0.13
C SER A 481 15.84 -5.50 0.87
N ALA A 482 14.70 -5.77 0.28
CA ALA A 482 13.68 -6.66 0.83
C ALA A 482 13.91 -8.14 0.48
N ILE A 483 14.98 -8.45 -0.26
CA ILE A 483 15.34 -9.84 -0.58
C ILE A 483 16.12 -10.44 0.59
N SER A 484 15.65 -11.57 1.10
CA SER A 484 16.29 -12.29 2.20
C SER A 484 16.82 -13.67 1.81
N LYS A 485 17.85 -14.12 2.51
CA LYS A 485 18.40 -15.47 2.32
C LYS A 485 17.38 -16.52 2.76
N GLY A 486 17.10 -17.48 1.90
CA GLY A 486 16.25 -18.64 2.22
C GLY A 486 14.76 -18.43 1.96
N VAL A 487 14.34 -17.25 1.48
CA VAL A 487 12.93 -16.97 1.13
C VAL A 487 12.38 -17.97 0.12
N ASP A 488 13.18 -18.38 -0.85
CA ASP A 488 12.83 -19.40 -1.84
C ASP A 488 12.45 -20.76 -1.22
N LYS A 489 13.19 -21.18 -0.19
CA LYS A 489 12.90 -22.45 0.52
C LYS A 489 11.59 -22.37 1.31
N TRP A 490 11.34 -21.22 1.95
CA TRP A 490 10.09 -20.98 2.64
C TRP A 490 8.91 -20.92 1.67
N LEU A 491 9.07 -20.26 0.52
CA LEU A 491 8.03 -20.19 -0.52
C LEU A 491 7.69 -21.58 -1.09
N ILE A 492 8.70 -22.41 -1.34
CA ILE A 492 8.47 -23.79 -1.79
C ILE A 492 7.65 -24.57 -0.75
N ALA A 493 8.02 -24.49 0.53
CA ALA A 493 7.29 -25.16 1.60
C ALA A 493 5.85 -24.60 1.75
N PHE A 494 5.68 -23.29 1.64
CA PHE A 494 4.38 -22.62 1.67
C PHE A 494 3.46 -23.13 0.55
N ASN A 495 3.95 -23.12 -0.68
CA ASN A 495 3.21 -23.60 -1.83
C ASN A 495 2.90 -25.12 -1.77
N LYS A 496 3.79 -25.90 -1.14
CA LYS A 496 3.51 -27.32 -0.89
C LYS A 496 2.36 -27.51 0.09
N GLU A 497 2.24 -26.63 1.10
CA GLU A 497 1.12 -26.67 2.04
C GLU A 497 -0.19 -26.28 1.34
N ARG A 498 -0.21 -25.20 0.56
CA ARG A 498 -1.40 -24.78 -0.22
C ARG A 498 -1.94 -25.87 -1.14
N LYS A 499 -1.05 -26.62 -1.81
CA LYS A 499 -1.43 -27.73 -2.69
C LYS A 499 -2.22 -28.84 -1.99
N LYS A 500 -2.01 -29.06 -0.69
CA LYS A 500 -2.81 -30.04 0.07
C LYS A 500 -4.30 -29.70 0.13
N TYR A 501 -4.62 -28.42 0.02
CA TYR A 501 -5.97 -27.90 0.07
C TYR A 501 -6.49 -27.52 -1.32
N ASN A 502 -5.89 -28.07 -2.38
CA ASN A 502 -6.23 -27.83 -3.78
C ASN A 502 -6.19 -26.32 -4.16
N ARG A 503 -5.24 -25.59 -3.61
CA ARG A 503 -5.03 -24.16 -3.90
C ARG A 503 -3.88 -23.95 -4.86
N ALA A 504 -4.06 -22.99 -5.78
CA ALA A 504 -2.98 -22.56 -6.68
C ALA A 504 -1.77 -22.07 -5.90
N THR A 505 -0.59 -22.24 -6.49
CA THR A 505 0.64 -21.71 -5.93
C THR A 505 0.66 -20.19 -6.03
N VAL A 506 1.22 -19.55 -5.02
CA VAL A 506 1.47 -18.10 -5.02
C VAL A 506 2.88 -17.79 -5.49
N THR A 507 3.06 -16.59 -6.03
CA THR A 507 4.36 -16.02 -6.35
C THR A 507 4.87 -15.16 -5.18
N TRP A 508 6.15 -14.80 -5.22
CA TRP A 508 6.76 -13.92 -4.24
C TRP A 508 7.07 -12.56 -4.88
N SER A 509 6.87 -11.47 -4.14
CA SER A 509 7.17 -10.10 -4.57
C SER A 509 8.14 -9.41 -3.61
N ALA A 510 9.22 -8.84 -4.14
CA ALA A 510 10.14 -8.01 -3.38
C ALA A 510 9.45 -6.74 -2.85
N ASN A 511 8.53 -6.16 -3.62
CA ASN A 511 7.79 -4.96 -3.23
C ASN A 511 6.89 -5.24 -2.02
N PHE A 512 6.10 -6.31 -2.05
CA PHE A 512 5.27 -6.71 -0.92
C PHE A 512 6.08 -7.19 0.30
N SER A 513 7.37 -7.47 0.12
CA SER A 513 8.28 -7.88 1.18
C SER A 513 8.93 -6.71 1.93
N THR A 514 8.77 -5.48 1.46
CA THR A 514 9.41 -4.30 2.06
C THR A 514 9.02 -4.13 3.52
N ARG A 515 7.73 -4.14 3.82
CA ARG A 515 7.22 -4.04 5.19
C ARG A 515 7.51 -5.29 6.02
N CYS A 516 7.54 -6.46 5.39
CA CYS A 516 7.96 -7.69 6.08
C CYS A 516 9.39 -7.55 6.61
N LYS A 517 10.28 -6.92 5.83
CA LYS A 517 11.64 -6.62 6.26
C LYS A 517 11.66 -5.68 7.45
N ASP A 518 10.93 -4.57 7.36
CA ASP A 518 10.93 -3.55 8.41
C ASP A 518 10.40 -4.13 9.73
N HIS A 519 9.34 -4.93 9.66
CA HIS A 519 8.80 -5.62 10.84
C HIS A 519 9.73 -6.70 11.39
N ALA A 520 10.38 -7.48 10.53
CA ALA A 520 11.39 -8.45 10.97
C ALA A 520 12.57 -7.77 11.69
N LEU A 521 13.02 -6.62 11.20
CA LEU A 521 14.05 -5.82 11.85
C LEU A 521 13.59 -5.21 13.19
N TYR A 522 12.34 -4.75 13.27
CA TYR A 522 11.74 -4.30 14.52
C TYR A 522 11.79 -5.42 15.59
N LEU A 523 11.31 -6.61 15.25
CA LEU A 523 11.33 -7.77 16.15
C LEU A 523 12.75 -8.24 16.47
N LYS A 524 13.71 -8.10 15.56
CA LYS A 524 15.11 -8.40 15.81
C LYS A 524 15.70 -7.49 16.89
N ASN A 525 15.40 -6.21 16.80
CA ASN A 525 15.90 -5.19 17.72
C ASN A 525 15.16 -5.22 19.07
N ASN A 526 13.90 -5.62 19.08
CA ASN A 526 13.02 -5.62 20.26
C ASN A 526 12.68 -7.07 20.67
N LYS A 527 13.65 -7.80 21.21
CA LYS A 527 13.49 -9.23 21.55
C LYS A 527 12.35 -9.52 22.52
N LYS A 528 12.00 -8.58 23.40
CA LYS A 528 10.88 -8.72 24.35
C LYS A 528 9.51 -8.68 23.65
N GLU A 529 9.46 -8.15 22.45
CA GLU A 529 8.24 -8.08 21.63
C GLU A 529 8.06 -9.35 20.75
N ARG A 530 8.79 -10.43 21.03
CA ARG A 530 8.64 -11.71 20.36
C ARG A 530 7.73 -12.61 21.18
N GLY A 531 6.55 -12.89 20.69
CA GLY A 531 5.57 -13.76 21.32
C GLY A 531 4.18 -13.57 20.69
N PRO A 532 3.24 -14.50 20.87
CA PRO A 532 2.02 -14.62 20.06
C PRO A 532 1.19 -13.35 19.93
N ALA A 533 1.12 -12.51 20.95
CA ALA A 533 0.38 -11.25 20.88
C ALA A 533 1.29 -10.05 20.55
N ALA A 534 2.48 -9.99 21.14
CA ALA A 534 3.38 -8.85 21.01
C ALA A 534 3.98 -8.73 19.60
N GLU A 535 4.21 -9.86 18.89
CA GLU A 535 4.75 -9.86 17.54
C GLU A 535 3.79 -9.33 16.47
N HIS A 536 2.53 -9.09 16.82
CA HIS A 536 1.53 -8.46 15.97
C HIS A 536 1.33 -6.97 16.23
N THR A 537 2.22 -6.35 17.00
CA THR A 537 2.19 -4.92 17.30
C THR A 537 3.54 -4.26 17.08
N GLN A 538 3.55 -2.93 16.90
CA GLN A 538 4.78 -2.13 16.97
C GLN A 538 4.53 -0.93 17.87
N LYS A 539 5.25 -0.86 18.97
CA LYS A 539 5.12 0.23 19.94
C LYS A 539 5.91 1.46 19.51
N VAL A 540 5.34 2.64 19.72
CA VAL A 540 5.94 3.91 19.28
C VAL A 540 7.25 4.20 19.99
N ASP A 541 7.33 3.94 21.29
CA ASP A 541 8.53 4.10 22.11
C ASP A 541 9.68 3.15 21.70
N LEU A 542 9.37 2.08 20.98
CA LEU A 542 10.34 1.12 20.46
C LEU A 542 10.60 1.29 18.94
N GLY A 543 10.22 2.43 18.37
CA GLY A 543 10.44 2.77 16.96
C GLY A 543 9.31 2.36 16.02
N GLY A 544 8.14 1.99 16.55
CA GLY A 544 6.93 1.78 15.79
C GLY A 544 6.15 3.08 15.52
N SER A 545 5.09 2.95 14.74
CA SER A 545 4.08 3.99 14.50
C SER A 545 2.71 3.34 14.38
N TYR A 546 1.63 4.13 14.36
CA TYR A 546 0.30 3.58 14.09
C TYR A 546 0.27 2.78 12.78
N ALA A 547 0.86 3.32 11.71
CA ALA A 547 0.91 2.67 10.42
C ALA A 547 1.69 1.35 10.42
N THR A 548 2.83 1.31 11.10
CA THR A 548 3.63 0.08 11.21
C THR A 548 2.99 -0.94 12.14
N SER A 549 2.25 -0.50 13.15
CA SER A 549 1.45 -1.36 14.01
C SER A 549 0.29 -1.99 13.22
N LEU A 550 -0.41 -1.21 12.40
CA LEU A 550 -1.47 -1.73 11.53
C LEU A 550 -0.94 -2.83 10.60
N PHE A 551 0.24 -2.64 10.01
CA PHE A 551 0.88 -3.70 9.21
C PHE A 551 1.21 -4.94 10.05
N ALA A 552 1.75 -4.76 11.26
CA ALA A 552 2.08 -5.85 12.16
C ALA A 552 0.85 -6.71 12.51
N HIS A 553 -0.30 -6.08 12.70
CA HIS A 553 -1.58 -6.81 12.90
C HIS A 553 -1.97 -7.67 11.70
N MET A 554 -1.67 -7.21 10.48
CA MET A 554 -2.00 -7.95 9.25
C MET A 554 -0.94 -8.96 8.83
N ALA A 555 0.28 -8.84 9.33
CA ALA A 555 1.39 -9.71 9.00
C ALA A 555 1.27 -11.04 9.75
N VAL A 556 1.70 -12.10 9.11
CA VAL A 556 1.87 -13.40 9.79
C VAL A 556 3.33 -13.56 10.15
N VAL A 557 3.60 -13.83 11.41
CA VAL A 557 4.94 -13.84 11.99
C VAL A 557 5.26 -15.18 12.64
N GLN A 558 6.49 -15.61 12.52
CA GLN A 558 7.06 -16.70 13.29
C GLN A 558 8.46 -16.34 13.79
N THR A 559 8.63 -16.34 15.08
CA THR A 559 9.95 -16.22 15.72
C THR A 559 10.51 -17.59 16.10
N GLY A 560 11.82 -17.73 16.21
CA GLY A 560 12.51 -19.01 16.45
C GLY A 560 12.42 -20.00 15.28
N ALA A 561 12.05 -19.52 14.09
CA ALA A 561 11.82 -20.34 12.93
C ALA A 561 13.12 -20.66 12.16
N LYS A 562 13.34 -21.95 11.89
CA LYS A 562 14.42 -22.42 11.02
C LYS A 562 13.84 -22.98 9.73
N VAL A 563 14.46 -22.71 8.59
CA VAL A 563 14.02 -23.21 7.26
C VAL A 563 13.82 -24.73 7.25
N GLY A 564 14.67 -25.49 7.93
CA GLY A 564 14.51 -26.94 8.05
C GLY A 564 13.23 -27.41 8.75
N LYS A 565 12.55 -26.51 9.49
CA LYS A 565 11.28 -26.78 10.18
C LYS A 565 10.06 -26.19 9.47
N ALA A 566 10.22 -25.61 8.28
CA ALA A 566 9.15 -24.89 7.56
C ALA A 566 7.86 -25.73 7.42
N LYS A 567 7.96 -27.01 7.11
CA LYS A 567 6.80 -27.91 7.04
C LYS A 567 6.02 -27.95 8.36
N LYS A 568 6.70 -28.07 9.50
CA LYS A 568 6.06 -28.11 10.81
C LYS A 568 5.46 -26.76 11.19
N VAL A 569 6.15 -25.66 10.90
CA VAL A 569 5.64 -24.32 11.13
C VAL A 569 4.32 -24.11 10.39
N PHE A 570 4.27 -24.40 9.11
CA PHE A 570 3.05 -24.19 8.31
C PHE A 570 1.93 -25.17 8.68
N GLN A 571 2.24 -26.39 9.08
CA GLN A 571 1.24 -27.30 9.64
C GLN A 571 0.63 -26.76 10.93
N ASN A 572 1.44 -26.20 11.82
CA ASN A 572 0.94 -25.55 13.03
C ASN A 572 0.04 -24.35 12.70
N TRP A 573 0.44 -23.54 11.73
CA TRP A 573 -0.32 -22.36 11.32
C TRP A 573 -1.69 -22.68 10.73
N VAL A 574 -1.84 -23.80 10.04
CA VAL A 574 -3.15 -24.26 9.56
C VAL A 574 -4.12 -24.55 10.71
N ASN A 575 -3.60 -24.90 11.88
CA ASN A 575 -4.43 -25.11 13.07
C ASN A 575 -4.94 -23.79 13.70
N LEU A 576 -4.38 -22.64 13.31
CA LEU A 576 -4.72 -21.32 13.83
C LEU A 576 -5.58 -20.56 12.81
N PRO A 577 -6.84 -20.18 13.12
CA PRO A 577 -7.72 -19.53 12.15
C PRO A 577 -7.12 -18.29 11.50
N GLY A 578 -6.54 -17.38 12.28
CA GLY A 578 -5.92 -16.16 11.77
C GLY A 578 -4.77 -16.40 10.78
N TYR A 579 -4.08 -17.53 10.87
CA TYR A 579 -2.96 -17.91 10.01
C TYR A 579 -3.35 -18.85 8.88
N ARG A 580 -4.45 -19.58 9.07
CA ARG A 580 -4.98 -20.57 8.13
C ARG A 580 -5.38 -19.96 6.80
N ASP A 581 -5.95 -18.75 6.80
CA ASP A 581 -6.48 -18.08 5.62
C ASP A 581 -5.49 -18.10 4.45
N MET A 582 -4.23 -17.77 4.69
CA MET A 582 -3.23 -17.71 3.63
C MET A 582 -2.99 -19.04 2.89
N PHE A 583 -3.36 -20.18 3.49
CA PHE A 583 -3.21 -21.49 2.84
C PHE A 583 -4.45 -21.93 2.07
N ILE A 584 -5.62 -21.46 2.44
CA ILE A 584 -6.90 -21.90 1.86
C ILE A 584 -7.58 -20.83 1.00
N ASN A 585 -7.20 -19.58 1.15
CA ASN A 585 -7.77 -18.48 0.38
C ASN A 585 -7.29 -18.55 -1.09
N HIS A 586 -8.25 -18.67 -2.01
CA HIS A 586 -8.01 -18.81 -3.45
C HIS A 586 -7.74 -17.47 -4.14
N THR A 587 -8.00 -16.35 -3.49
CA THR A 587 -7.76 -15.01 -4.04
C THR A 587 -6.32 -14.52 -3.85
N ILE A 588 -5.51 -15.19 -3.02
CA ILE A 588 -4.11 -14.83 -2.82
C ILE A 588 -3.28 -15.34 -4.01
N LEU A 589 -2.73 -14.43 -4.78
CA LEU A 589 -1.94 -14.70 -5.99
C LEU A 589 -0.45 -14.49 -5.77
N THR A 590 -0.10 -13.51 -4.93
CA THR A 590 1.29 -13.11 -4.66
C THR A 590 1.41 -12.79 -3.17
N ILE A 591 2.57 -13.09 -2.58
CA ILE A 591 2.85 -12.75 -1.17
C ILE A 591 4.16 -11.99 -1.04
N GLY A 592 4.24 -11.12 -0.02
CA GLY A 592 5.49 -10.63 0.52
C GLY A 592 6.01 -11.63 1.56
N MET A 593 7.32 -11.83 1.62
CA MET A 593 7.95 -12.68 2.61
C MET A 593 9.38 -12.24 2.87
N PHE A 594 9.74 -12.09 4.13
CA PHE A 594 11.09 -11.76 4.53
C PHE A 594 11.56 -12.65 5.68
N VAL A 595 12.81 -13.03 5.64
CA VAL A 595 13.46 -13.87 6.66
C VAL A 595 14.69 -13.15 7.18
N GLU A 596 14.75 -12.91 8.47
CA GLU A 596 15.91 -12.35 9.15
C GLU A 596 16.29 -13.25 10.34
N ASP A 597 17.45 -13.86 10.27
CA ASP A 597 17.93 -14.85 11.24
C ASP A 597 16.90 -15.97 11.49
N ASP A 598 16.17 -15.92 12.60
CA ASP A 598 15.12 -16.85 13.00
C ASP A 598 13.70 -16.27 12.93
N ILE A 599 13.54 -15.09 12.32
CA ILE A 599 12.25 -14.40 12.19
C ILE A 599 11.76 -14.53 10.75
N LEU A 600 10.55 -15.06 10.58
CA LEU A 600 9.82 -15.10 9.33
C LEU A 600 8.62 -14.15 9.41
N VAL A 601 8.48 -13.25 8.46
CA VAL A 601 7.31 -12.37 8.30
C VAL A 601 6.71 -12.57 6.92
N ILE A 602 5.39 -12.76 6.85
CA ILE A 602 4.63 -12.92 5.60
C ILE A 602 3.53 -11.86 5.51
N ASN A 603 3.44 -11.21 4.37
CA ASN A 603 2.32 -10.37 3.95
C ASN A 603 1.52 -11.12 2.87
N ALA A 604 0.35 -11.60 3.24
CA ALA A 604 -0.57 -12.29 2.34
C ALA A 604 -1.74 -11.41 1.88
N THR A 605 -1.86 -10.19 2.40
CA THR A 605 -3.00 -9.29 2.16
C THR A 605 -2.82 -8.36 0.96
N SER A 606 -1.58 -8.05 0.59
CA SER A 606 -1.29 -7.11 -0.52
C SER A 606 -1.43 -7.74 -1.91
N GLY A 607 -1.28 -9.04 -2.03
CA GLY A 607 -1.28 -9.77 -3.31
C GLY A 607 -2.58 -10.49 -3.63
N ILE A 608 -3.73 -9.94 -3.21
CA ILE A 608 -5.06 -10.49 -3.46
C ILE A 608 -5.57 -10.04 -4.83
N GLY A 609 -6.14 -10.96 -5.59
CA GLY A 609 -6.69 -10.70 -6.92
C GLY A 609 -7.80 -11.68 -7.30
N PRO A 610 -8.32 -11.59 -8.52
CA PRO A 610 -9.33 -12.53 -8.98
C PRO A 610 -8.83 -13.97 -8.82
N PRO A 611 -9.68 -14.89 -8.33
CA PRO A 611 -9.27 -16.26 -8.09
C PRO A 611 -8.85 -16.95 -9.39
N LYS A 612 -7.74 -17.69 -9.34
CA LYS A 612 -7.31 -18.56 -10.44
C LYS A 612 -8.08 -19.88 -10.46
N ASP A 613 -8.59 -20.28 -9.31
CA ASP A 613 -9.34 -21.51 -9.14
C ASP A 613 -10.84 -21.22 -9.19
N LYS A 614 -11.63 -22.11 -9.76
CA LYS A 614 -13.10 -22.06 -9.65
C LYS A 614 -13.50 -22.48 -8.24
N GLY A 615 -13.50 -21.53 -7.29
CA GLY A 615 -13.94 -21.74 -5.91
C GLY A 615 -15.44 -21.39 -5.76
N ALA A 616 -16.12 -22.06 -4.85
CA ALA A 616 -17.42 -21.60 -4.38
C ALA A 616 -17.20 -20.28 -3.59
N GLY A 617 -18.16 -19.35 -3.63
CA GLY A 617 -18.09 -18.08 -2.90
C GLY A 617 -17.94 -18.20 -1.38
N PHE A 618 -18.09 -19.42 -0.84
CA PHE A 618 -17.89 -19.78 0.56
C PHE A 618 -17.06 -21.03 0.68
N ASP A 619 -15.92 -20.94 1.35
CA ASP A 619 -15.03 -22.08 1.63
C ASP A 619 -15.04 -22.38 3.13
N CYS A 620 -15.31 -23.63 3.50
CA CYS A 620 -15.18 -24.07 4.89
C CYS A 620 -13.88 -24.86 5.11
N PHE A 621 -13.39 -24.79 6.34
CA PHE A 621 -12.28 -25.63 6.77
C PHE A 621 -12.66 -26.35 8.08
N PRO A 622 -12.52 -27.66 8.16
CA PRO A 622 -12.00 -28.56 7.12
C PRO A 622 -12.80 -28.53 5.81
N PRO A 623 -12.16 -28.88 4.65
CA PRO A 623 -12.84 -28.88 3.35
C PRO A 623 -14.03 -29.86 3.30
N ARG A 624 -15.06 -29.49 2.54
CA ARG A 624 -16.34 -30.26 2.46
C ARG A 624 -16.21 -31.70 2.02
N ASN A 625 -15.31 -31.97 1.09
CA ASN A 625 -15.29 -33.22 0.34
C ASN A 625 -14.13 -34.16 0.71
N ASP A 626 -13.35 -33.83 1.72
CA ASP A 626 -12.22 -34.64 2.13
C ASP A 626 -12.43 -35.23 3.53
N THR A 627 -13.14 -36.34 3.58
CA THR A 627 -13.43 -37.08 4.82
C THR A 627 -12.23 -37.82 5.43
N ASN A 628 -11.09 -37.83 4.70
CA ASN A 628 -9.88 -38.51 5.14
C ASN A 628 -8.90 -37.59 5.87
N LEU A 629 -9.22 -36.30 5.99
CA LEU A 629 -8.37 -35.38 6.74
C LEU A 629 -8.40 -35.71 8.23
N ILE A 630 -7.23 -35.69 8.84
CA ILE A 630 -7.02 -35.93 10.26
C ILE A 630 -6.45 -34.64 10.87
N PHE A 631 -7.12 -34.11 11.88
CA PHE A 631 -6.68 -32.93 12.60
C PHE A 631 -6.49 -33.21 14.09
N ASP A 632 -5.71 -32.36 14.75
CA ASP A 632 -5.57 -32.41 16.20
C ASP A 632 -6.91 -32.03 16.85
N ARG A 633 -7.22 -32.65 18.00
CA ARG A 633 -8.47 -32.41 18.73
C ARG A 633 -8.52 -31.01 19.37
N GLN A 634 -7.37 -30.43 19.61
CA GLN A 634 -7.21 -29.23 20.43
C GLN A 634 -6.05 -28.36 19.95
N VAL A 635 -6.10 -27.10 20.35
CA VAL A 635 -5.05 -26.10 20.13
C VAL A 635 -4.63 -25.52 21.48
N PRO A 636 -3.32 -25.39 21.77
CA PRO A 636 -2.85 -24.72 22.97
C PRO A 636 -3.28 -23.24 22.99
N VAL A 637 -3.90 -22.81 24.08
CA VAL A 637 -4.33 -21.40 24.27
C VAL A 637 -3.17 -20.43 24.18
N ALA A 638 -2.00 -20.82 24.66
CA ALA A 638 -0.79 -20.03 24.60
C ALA A 638 -0.34 -19.66 23.14
N LEU A 639 -0.83 -20.36 22.12
CA LEU A 639 -0.60 -20.02 20.71
C LEU A 639 -1.57 -18.96 20.17
N LEU A 640 -2.63 -18.67 20.88
CA LEU A 640 -3.72 -17.80 20.46
C LEU A 640 -3.73 -16.45 21.20
N GLY A 641 -2.97 -16.37 22.30
CA GLY A 641 -2.84 -15.16 23.10
C GLY A 641 -4.05 -14.83 24.00
N PRO A 642 -4.09 -13.62 24.58
CA PRO A 642 -5.05 -13.26 25.63
C PRO A 642 -6.52 -13.26 25.18
N GLU A 643 -6.79 -13.10 23.89
CA GLU A 643 -8.15 -13.12 23.36
C GLU A 643 -8.79 -14.51 23.52
N ALA A 644 -8.04 -15.58 23.31
CA ALA A 644 -8.54 -16.94 23.55
C ALA A 644 -8.70 -17.24 25.04
N GLU A 645 -7.84 -16.69 25.91
CA GLU A 645 -8.01 -16.78 27.36
C GLU A 645 -9.29 -16.09 27.80
N LYS A 646 -9.58 -14.89 27.27
CA LYS A 646 -10.81 -14.15 27.52
C LYS A 646 -12.02 -14.94 27.03
N LEU A 647 -11.99 -15.46 25.80
CA LEU A 647 -13.09 -16.24 25.22
C LEU A 647 -13.43 -17.46 26.08
N LEU A 648 -12.43 -18.16 26.60
CA LEU A 648 -12.63 -19.28 27.52
C LEU A 648 -13.20 -18.81 28.87
N ALA A 649 -12.68 -17.71 29.42
CA ALA A 649 -13.18 -17.18 30.70
C ALA A 649 -14.62 -16.71 30.60
N ASP A 650 -14.99 -15.99 29.55
CA ASP A 650 -16.35 -15.50 29.29
C ASP A 650 -17.36 -16.65 29.13
N ASN A 651 -16.89 -17.86 28.81
CA ASN A 651 -17.70 -19.06 28.63
C ASN A 651 -17.51 -20.12 29.75
N GLY A 652 -17.05 -19.71 30.94
CA GLY A 652 -16.91 -20.59 32.10
C GLY A 652 -15.76 -21.61 32.03
N ARG A 653 -14.79 -21.39 31.19
CA ARG A 653 -13.60 -22.25 30.99
C ARG A 653 -12.29 -21.54 31.37
N ALA A 654 -12.36 -20.59 32.30
CA ALA A 654 -11.17 -19.87 32.78
C ALA A 654 -10.07 -20.83 33.24
N GLY A 655 -8.82 -20.58 32.82
CA GLY A 655 -7.66 -21.37 33.20
C GLY A 655 -7.41 -22.62 32.34
N ASN A 656 -8.29 -22.97 31.41
CA ASN A 656 -8.03 -24.05 30.45
C ASN A 656 -6.76 -23.72 29.64
N LYS A 657 -5.88 -24.73 29.47
CA LYS A 657 -4.64 -24.58 28.67
C LYS A 657 -4.80 -24.95 27.22
N VAL A 658 -5.92 -25.53 26.86
CA VAL A 658 -6.28 -25.95 25.51
C VAL A 658 -7.73 -25.59 25.19
N ILE A 659 -7.99 -25.37 23.92
CA ILE A 659 -9.33 -25.17 23.34
C ILE A 659 -9.48 -26.16 22.18
N GLY A 660 -10.70 -26.52 21.81
CA GLY A 660 -10.92 -27.46 20.70
C GLY A 660 -10.41 -26.94 19.37
N PHE A 661 -10.16 -27.83 18.43
CA PHE A 661 -9.73 -27.46 17.09
C PHE A 661 -10.80 -26.62 16.38
N PRO A 662 -10.45 -25.41 15.91
CA PRO A 662 -11.43 -24.49 15.36
C PRO A 662 -11.84 -24.84 13.93
N LEU A 663 -13.13 -24.77 13.66
CA LEU A 663 -13.68 -24.85 12.32
C LEU A 663 -13.88 -23.44 11.76
N THR A 664 -13.64 -23.22 10.47
CA THR A 664 -13.78 -21.88 9.87
C THR A 664 -14.63 -21.90 8.62
N MET A 665 -15.31 -20.77 8.39
CA MET A 665 -16.01 -20.45 7.16
C MET A 665 -15.42 -19.15 6.57
N HIS A 666 -15.00 -19.19 5.31
CA HIS A 666 -14.50 -18.06 4.55
C HIS A 666 -15.55 -17.57 3.58
N PHE A 667 -15.75 -16.27 3.52
CA PHE A 667 -16.83 -15.64 2.74
C PHE A 667 -16.42 -15.21 1.35
N GLY A 668 -15.25 -15.63 0.86
CA GLY A 668 -14.85 -15.53 -0.55
C GLY A 668 -14.66 -14.12 -1.09
N SER A 669 -14.61 -13.10 -0.25
CA SER A 669 -14.41 -11.74 -0.70
C SER A 669 -12.93 -11.35 -0.71
N SER A 670 -12.47 -10.87 -1.84
CA SER A 670 -11.23 -10.11 -1.93
C SER A 670 -11.36 -8.85 -1.06
N GLY A 671 -10.78 -8.83 0.13
CA GLY A 671 -10.68 -7.61 0.90
C GLY A 671 -11.23 -7.61 2.32
N GLY A 672 -11.49 -8.78 2.92
CA GLY A 672 -11.84 -8.84 4.33
C GLY A 672 -13.17 -8.18 4.67
N ILE A 673 -14.20 -8.38 3.84
CA ILE A 673 -15.54 -7.86 4.13
C ILE A 673 -16.17 -8.75 5.20
N PRO A 674 -16.57 -8.22 6.36
CA PRO A 674 -17.28 -8.97 7.37
C PRO A 674 -18.57 -9.57 6.81
N PHE A 675 -18.87 -10.79 7.18
CA PHE A 675 -20.17 -11.39 6.85
C PHE A 675 -21.26 -10.73 7.69
N ARG A 676 -22.15 -10.02 7.03
CA ARG A 676 -23.32 -9.41 7.66
C ARG A 676 -24.54 -10.25 7.33
N GLY A 677 -24.86 -11.19 8.20
CA GLY A 677 -26.00 -12.08 8.04
C GLY A 677 -26.06 -13.07 9.20
N ASN A 678 -27.13 -13.84 9.25
CA ASN A 678 -27.23 -14.91 10.25
C ASN A 678 -26.33 -16.08 9.83
N LEU A 679 -25.37 -16.42 10.68
CA LEU A 679 -24.49 -17.57 10.50
C LEU A 679 -24.60 -18.49 11.70
N ARG A 680 -24.63 -19.79 11.45
CA ARG A 680 -24.65 -20.84 12.50
C ARG A 680 -23.66 -21.93 12.09
N CYS A 681 -22.97 -22.49 13.08
CA CYS A 681 -22.20 -23.71 12.94
C CYS A 681 -22.70 -24.75 13.96
N GLN A 682 -23.09 -25.91 13.48
CA GLN A 682 -23.41 -27.06 14.31
C GLN A 682 -22.33 -28.09 14.13
N VAL A 683 -21.80 -28.58 15.25
CA VAL A 683 -20.73 -29.60 15.26
C VAL A 683 -21.22 -30.77 16.09
N THR A 684 -21.07 -31.98 15.56
CA THR A 684 -21.47 -33.20 16.27
C THR A 684 -20.37 -34.24 16.26
N ASP A 685 -20.34 -35.07 17.27
CA ASP A 685 -19.45 -36.25 17.33
C ASP A 685 -19.98 -37.39 16.45
N LYS A 686 -19.31 -38.54 16.51
CA LYS A 686 -19.67 -39.76 15.77
C LYS A 686 -21.04 -40.34 16.19
N ASP A 687 -21.50 -40.04 17.40
CA ASP A 687 -22.71 -40.55 18.00
C ASP A 687 -23.89 -39.54 17.87
N GLY A 688 -23.64 -38.41 17.24
CA GLY A 688 -24.63 -37.35 17.00
C GLY A 688 -24.74 -36.33 18.15
N ASN A 689 -23.92 -36.44 19.20
CA ASN A 689 -23.96 -35.48 20.31
C ASN A 689 -23.39 -34.13 19.89
N ALA A 690 -24.04 -33.06 20.32
CA ALA A 690 -23.59 -31.70 20.03
C ALA A 690 -22.27 -31.38 20.74
N VAL A 691 -21.38 -30.74 20.02
CA VAL A 691 -20.10 -30.16 20.55
C VAL A 691 -20.40 -28.71 20.94
N GLU A 692 -20.19 -28.38 22.20
CA GLU A 692 -20.33 -27.02 22.71
C GLU A 692 -19.21 -26.12 22.15
N GLY A 693 -19.57 -24.92 21.72
CA GLY A 693 -18.58 -23.97 21.15
C GLY A 693 -19.16 -22.58 20.92
N VAL A 694 -18.26 -21.66 20.63
CA VAL A 694 -18.55 -20.25 20.39
C VAL A 694 -18.23 -19.88 18.95
N LEU A 695 -19.14 -19.13 18.33
CA LEU A 695 -18.93 -18.59 16.99
C LEU A 695 -18.31 -17.20 17.11
N VAL A 696 -17.10 -17.05 16.58
CA VAL A 696 -16.35 -15.79 16.51
C VAL A 696 -16.39 -15.29 15.08
N TYR A 697 -16.88 -14.08 14.90
CA TYR A 697 -16.89 -13.40 13.61
C TYR A 697 -15.71 -12.46 13.51
N ASP A 698 -15.27 -12.22 12.28
CA ASP A 698 -14.44 -11.06 11.97
C ASP A 698 -15.34 -9.81 12.02
N ASP A 699 -15.11 -8.96 12.99
CA ASP A 699 -15.76 -7.64 13.16
C ASP A 699 -14.95 -6.52 12.50
N GLY A 700 -13.94 -6.87 11.70
CA GLY A 700 -13.03 -5.95 11.02
C GLY A 700 -11.81 -5.57 11.84
N GLU A 701 -11.67 -6.04 13.07
CA GLU A 701 -10.42 -6.04 13.82
C GLU A 701 -9.67 -7.35 13.58
N ILE A 702 -8.35 -7.25 13.39
CA ILE A 702 -7.54 -8.44 13.14
C ILE A 702 -7.24 -9.10 14.48
N ARG A 703 -7.76 -10.31 14.65
CA ARG A 703 -7.60 -11.10 15.86
C ARG A 703 -6.83 -12.39 15.57
N THR A 704 -6.10 -12.87 16.56
CA THR A 704 -5.41 -14.18 16.47
C THR A 704 -6.39 -15.35 16.37
N THR A 705 -7.62 -15.16 16.81
CA THR A 705 -8.70 -16.19 16.82
C THR A 705 -9.48 -16.27 15.52
N THR A 706 -9.39 -15.27 14.64
CA THR A 706 -10.01 -15.25 13.31
C THR A 706 -9.26 -14.38 12.35
N ALA A 707 -9.59 -14.38 11.06
CA ALA A 707 -9.01 -13.53 10.03
C ALA A 707 -10.10 -12.73 9.33
N PRO A 708 -9.77 -11.59 8.68
CA PRO A 708 -10.72 -10.79 7.92
C PRO A 708 -11.47 -11.60 6.86
N GLY A 709 -12.81 -11.48 6.85
CA GLY A 709 -13.67 -12.24 5.93
C GLY A 709 -13.88 -13.69 6.31
N MET A 710 -13.64 -14.04 7.58
CA MET A 710 -13.80 -15.39 8.12
C MET A 710 -14.69 -15.38 9.36
N ALA A 711 -15.42 -16.47 9.60
CA ALA A 711 -15.95 -16.83 10.91
C ALA A 711 -15.27 -18.11 11.40
N ALA A 712 -15.07 -18.22 12.71
CA ALA A 712 -14.51 -19.39 13.35
C ALA A 712 -15.46 -19.94 14.42
N PHE A 713 -15.78 -21.22 14.38
CA PHE A 713 -16.43 -21.93 15.47
C PHE A 713 -15.33 -22.53 16.36
N TRP A 714 -15.28 -22.09 17.59
CA TRP A 714 -14.34 -22.56 18.60
C TRP A 714 -15.03 -23.53 19.57
N PRO A 715 -14.75 -24.85 19.48
CA PRO A 715 -15.17 -25.77 20.51
C PRO A 715 -14.52 -25.42 21.84
N LEU A 716 -15.30 -25.26 22.91
CA LEU A 716 -14.77 -24.83 24.21
C LEU A 716 -13.87 -25.88 24.87
N ASP A 717 -14.12 -27.14 24.55
CA ASP A 717 -13.33 -28.29 25.03
C ASP A 717 -12.71 -29.06 23.85
N PRO A 718 -11.66 -29.89 24.07
CA PRO A 718 -11.08 -30.72 23.03
C PRO A 718 -12.14 -31.53 22.28
N LEU A 719 -12.10 -31.53 20.96
CA LEU A 719 -13.04 -32.31 20.15
C LEU A 719 -13.07 -33.80 20.56
N PRO A 720 -14.21 -34.45 20.49
CA PRO A 720 -14.31 -35.90 20.68
C PRO A 720 -13.40 -36.67 19.72
N LYS A 721 -12.76 -37.73 20.20
CA LYS A 721 -11.89 -38.55 19.35
C LYS A 721 -12.74 -39.30 18.31
N GLY A 722 -12.25 -39.32 17.08
CA GLY A 722 -12.89 -40.00 15.97
C GLY A 722 -13.56 -39.07 14.98
N LYS A 723 -14.63 -39.54 14.35
CA LYS A 723 -15.34 -38.76 13.32
C LYS A 723 -16.11 -37.59 13.95
N VAL A 724 -15.85 -36.37 13.42
CA VAL A 724 -16.57 -35.16 13.75
C VAL A 724 -17.30 -34.68 12.49
N GLN A 725 -18.54 -34.32 12.62
CA GLN A 725 -19.36 -33.76 11.54
C GLN A 725 -19.67 -32.30 11.83
N PHE A 726 -19.82 -31.49 10.80
CA PHE A 726 -20.20 -30.09 10.96
C PHE A 726 -21.17 -29.64 9.86
N ILE A 727 -22.01 -28.66 10.19
CA ILE A 727 -22.92 -27.99 9.27
C ILE A 727 -22.82 -26.49 9.52
N TRP A 728 -22.37 -25.77 8.51
CA TRP A 728 -22.50 -24.33 8.43
C TRP A 728 -23.80 -23.98 7.73
N SER A 729 -24.59 -23.09 8.29
CA SER A 729 -25.78 -22.54 7.65
C SER A 729 -25.76 -21.02 7.76
N TRP A 730 -26.19 -20.36 6.68
CA TRP A 730 -26.20 -18.89 6.62
C TRP A 730 -27.45 -18.40 5.90
N SER A 731 -27.85 -17.18 6.27
CA SER A 731 -28.82 -16.41 5.51
C SER A 731 -28.41 -14.95 5.44
N LYS A 732 -28.45 -14.39 4.24
CA LYS A 732 -28.11 -13.00 3.98
C LYS A 732 -28.98 -12.50 2.84
N ASP A 733 -29.63 -11.36 3.03
CA ASP A 733 -30.42 -10.66 2.01
C ASP A 733 -31.43 -11.57 1.29
N GLY A 734 -32.15 -12.42 2.05
CA GLY A 734 -33.11 -13.37 1.51
C GLY A 734 -32.53 -14.65 0.91
N ASN A 735 -31.22 -14.72 0.76
CA ASN A 735 -30.52 -15.92 0.28
C ASN A 735 -30.06 -16.77 1.46
N ALA A 736 -30.49 -18.01 1.51
CA ALA A 736 -30.07 -18.98 2.52
C ALA A 736 -29.23 -20.09 1.87
N GLY A 737 -28.27 -20.60 2.61
CA GLY A 737 -27.42 -21.70 2.16
C GLY A 737 -26.88 -22.53 3.32
N SER A 738 -26.33 -23.68 2.98
CA SER A 738 -25.64 -24.53 3.95
C SER A 738 -24.42 -25.23 3.34
N SER A 739 -23.48 -25.57 4.20
CA SER A 739 -22.31 -26.36 3.85
C SER A 739 -22.03 -27.38 4.95
N LYS A 740 -21.92 -28.64 4.59
CA LYS A 740 -21.65 -29.74 5.54
C LYS A 740 -20.34 -30.45 5.20
N GLY A 741 -19.69 -30.98 6.21
CA GLY A 741 -18.46 -31.77 6.05
C GLY A 741 -18.22 -32.68 7.26
N ALA A 742 -17.17 -33.48 7.16
CA ALA A 742 -16.72 -34.33 8.25
C ALA A 742 -15.20 -34.52 8.17
N PHE A 743 -14.57 -34.78 9.32
CA PHE A 743 -13.14 -35.09 9.45
C PHE A 743 -12.90 -35.99 10.64
N SER A 744 -11.67 -36.50 10.80
CA SER A 744 -11.28 -37.26 11.97
C SER A 744 -10.45 -36.44 12.94
N ALA A 745 -10.86 -36.39 14.21
CA ALA A 745 -10.11 -35.79 15.31
C ALA A 745 -9.30 -36.85 16.05
N LYS A 746 -7.97 -36.64 16.22
CA LYS A 746 -7.03 -37.59 16.84
C LYS A 746 -6.42 -37.08 18.14
#